data_93b8ddc9e5524859e6cf96c0a59d6484
#
_entry.id   93b8ddc9e5524859e6cf96c0a59d6484
#
_cell.length_a   1.000
_cell.length_b   1.000
_cell.length_c   1.000
_cell.angle_alpha   90.00
_cell.angle_beta   90.00
_cell.angle_gamma   90.00
#
_symmetry.space_group_name_H-M   'P 1'
#
loop_
_entity.id
_entity.type
_entity.pdbx_description
1 polymer ?
#
loop_
_entity_poly.entity_id
_entity_poly.type
_entity_poly.pdbx_seq_one_letter_code
_entity_poly.pdbx_strand_id
1 'polypeptide(L)'
;MQKFYTASKACLTLIAVVFFIFIFDAAAKEARPVSQKLWQGITVEDLENIKQITVLINQKNYAEALQYAQKLKKAEAQLVVQEQSQIIKIRPDFSEAATDIILWNKYSDKIDPKNISFSDISRFAVDNVFYPNINELRRNVERVAIASNISYQSSEQYFSSNPAGTTESKIYLLQSKINFLTRSKLTESEKEKARLEIHDLISLIWVKENFTAEDEKIFLGKYQGQLSQIDHVNRIDRLLWDGKIADATRIMSFIDEDYQKLFSAIIELQNSPKYLDKIVLEVPRRLRSNEGLTYRRVLWYKSKDKVEDLLDLMKDLTPKSRFPERWWSLRRLYGREMIKQKKFKIAYNLIANHNLPTTSSDYWEAEWTAGWIALRFMDEPKVGYAHFENLYKNVTQPVTISRATYWLGMAADAMGNKQKAIEWYKMSAKYPIFFYGQLGIHKHRLLDDLGAQDDIILPKDPEITARDLKKISENKAAQVAYLLAVTGDKTAAGKIFEWVVSNATSDGQIAVVMKLINEIGDRQLDAKISRVAAKKNVFFIKDKFQIVKEVVNDEYAPLVHAIVKQESGFAPTAVSQVGAIGFMQLMPGTAKLVAKDIGIPYDKAKLSSDIKYNVRLGSHYIKQLIDRFDGSEMLAIASYNAGPNATQRWINEFYDPRKEKDLDKVVDWIELITYSETRNYVQRIMENLIVYKYLMSRANYDAVQ
;
A
#
# COMPACT_ATOMS: atom_id res chain seq x y z
N MET A 1 -46.84 21.69 2.95
CA MET A 1 -46.08 20.48 3.26
C MET A 1 -44.54 20.63 3.26
N GLN A 2 -43.98 21.81 3.02
CA GLN A 2 -42.52 22.04 3.02
C GLN A 2 -41.96 22.62 4.33
N LYS A 3 -42.79 22.98 5.32
CA LYS A 3 -42.35 23.49 6.63
C LYS A 3 -42.26 22.44 7.75
N PHE A 4 -42.69 21.20 7.49
CA PHE A 4 -42.57 20.08 8.45
C PHE A 4 -41.32 19.22 8.29
N TYR A 5 -40.58 19.39 7.19
CA TYR A 5 -39.38 18.56 6.90
C TYR A 5 -38.06 19.14 7.49
N THR A 6 -38.06 20.42 7.87
CA THR A 6 -36.87 21.09 8.44
C THR A 6 -36.77 20.96 9.97
N ALA A 7 -37.92 20.78 10.67
CA ALA A 7 -37.91 20.58 12.12
C ALA A 7 -37.55 19.16 12.56
N SER A 8 -37.74 18.15 11.70
CA SER A 8 -37.41 16.74 11.96
C SER A 8 -35.92 16.45 11.87
N LYS A 9 -35.15 17.13 11.00
CA LYS A 9 -33.69 16.93 10.88
C LYS A 9 -32.90 17.54 12.03
N ALA A 10 -33.36 18.68 12.60
CA ALA A 10 -32.70 19.32 13.73
C ALA A 10 -32.90 18.53 15.04
N CYS A 11 -34.06 17.87 15.21
CA CYS A 11 -34.35 17.05 16.39
C CYS A 11 -33.61 15.69 16.34
N LEU A 12 -33.45 15.08 15.16
CA LEU A 12 -32.71 13.83 14.99
C LEU A 12 -31.20 14.01 15.17
N THR A 13 -30.65 15.18 14.81
CA THR A 13 -29.22 15.48 15.00
C THR A 13 -28.91 15.76 16.48
N LEU A 14 -29.86 16.37 17.24
CA LEU A 14 -29.68 16.61 18.68
C LEU A 14 -29.81 15.30 19.49
N ILE A 15 -30.68 14.39 19.10
CA ILE A 15 -30.85 13.07 19.76
C ILE A 15 -29.64 12.17 19.46
N ALA A 16 -29.05 12.22 18.26
CA ALA A 16 -27.84 11.50 17.92
C ALA A 16 -26.61 11.99 18.71
N VAL A 17 -26.50 13.29 18.94
CA VAL A 17 -25.40 13.90 19.73
C VAL A 17 -25.54 13.55 21.22
N VAL A 18 -26.75 13.51 21.77
CA VAL A 18 -27.01 13.17 23.19
C VAL A 18 -26.82 11.62 23.38
N PHE A 19 -27.19 10.78 22.42
CA PHE A 19 -26.97 9.35 22.52
C PHE A 19 -25.46 8.97 22.36
N PHE A 20 -24.69 9.75 21.60
CA PHE A 20 -23.24 9.55 21.50
C PHE A 20 -22.51 9.92 22.80
N ILE A 21 -23.02 10.88 23.57
CA ILE A 21 -22.45 11.28 24.87
C ILE A 21 -22.69 10.19 25.95
N PHE A 22 -23.84 9.50 25.92
CA PHE A 22 -24.13 8.41 26.88
C PHE A 22 -23.46 7.08 26.56
N ILE A 23 -23.13 6.77 25.29
CA ILE A 23 -22.39 5.56 24.92
C ILE A 23 -20.90 5.69 25.26
N PHE A 24 -20.33 6.91 25.27
CA PHE A 24 -18.94 7.12 25.68
C PHE A 24 -18.73 6.98 27.20
N ASP A 25 -19.73 7.23 28.02
CA ASP A 25 -19.62 7.10 29.48
C ASP A 25 -19.79 5.64 29.96
N ALA A 26 -20.47 4.79 29.20
CA ALA A 26 -20.62 3.37 29.51
C ALA A 26 -19.41 2.51 29.06
N ALA A 27 -18.69 2.92 27.99
CA ALA A 27 -17.48 2.25 27.53
C ALA A 27 -16.23 2.62 28.35
N ALA A 28 -16.30 3.70 29.15
CA ALA A 28 -15.20 4.14 30.01
C ALA A 28 -15.10 3.36 31.34
N LYS A 29 -16.03 2.45 31.66
CA LYS A 29 -16.06 1.73 32.95
C LYS A 29 -15.39 0.36 32.99
N GLU A 30 -14.81 -0.10 31.88
CA GLU A 30 -13.90 -1.26 31.89
C GLU A 30 -12.46 -0.83 31.53
N ALA A 31 -11.93 0.15 32.23
CA ALA A 31 -10.53 0.53 32.16
C ALA A 31 -9.68 -0.49 32.92
N ARG A 32 -8.81 -1.20 32.21
CA ARG A 32 -7.69 -1.96 32.81
C ARG A 32 -6.88 -1.06 33.74
N PRO A 33 -6.16 -1.62 34.75
CA PRO A 33 -5.39 -0.81 35.68
C PRO A 33 -4.39 0.08 34.93
N VAL A 34 -4.35 1.34 35.34
CA VAL A 34 -3.65 2.45 34.70
C VAL A 34 -2.13 2.13 34.64
N SER A 35 -1.67 1.61 33.52
CA SER A 35 -0.25 1.72 33.17
C SER A 35 0.05 3.19 32.89
N GLN A 36 1.18 3.71 33.43
CA GLN A 36 1.56 5.11 33.27
C GLN A 36 1.50 5.55 31.79
N LYS A 37 0.63 6.49 31.47
CA LYS A 37 0.49 7.02 30.10
C LYS A 37 1.74 7.81 29.73
N LEU A 38 2.22 7.65 28.50
CA LEU A 38 3.43 8.29 28.00
C LEU A 38 3.31 9.83 27.98
N TRP A 39 2.13 10.34 27.66
CA TRP A 39 1.81 11.77 27.61
C TRP A 39 0.73 12.14 28.62
N GLN A 40 1.02 11.94 29.91
CA GLN A 40 0.12 12.19 31.04
C GLN A 40 -0.19 13.66 31.31
N GLY A 41 0.35 14.58 30.56
CA GLY A 41 0.24 16.02 30.86
C GLY A 41 -0.89 16.76 30.15
N ILE A 42 -1.76 16.09 29.38
CA ILE A 42 -2.96 16.74 28.82
C ILE A 42 -4.02 16.80 29.91
N THR A 43 -4.34 18.02 30.37
CA THR A 43 -5.37 18.23 31.36
C THR A 43 -6.78 18.06 30.74
N VAL A 44 -7.81 17.94 31.59
CA VAL A 44 -9.20 17.94 31.12
C VAL A 44 -9.51 19.24 30.37
N GLU A 45 -9.00 20.39 30.85
CA GLU A 45 -9.12 21.69 30.22
C GLU A 45 -8.45 21.71 28.83
N ASP A 46 -7.26 21.12 28.67
CA ASP A 46 -6.60 21.03 27.36
C ASP A 46 -7.41 20.18 26.39
N LEU A 47 -7.99 19.06 26.83
CA LEU A 47 -8.87 18.23 25.99
C LEU A 47 -10.12 18.98 25.55
N GLU A 48 -10.71 19.80 26.42
CA GLU A 48 -11.85 20.66 26.09
C GLU A 48 -11.44 21.71 25.04
N ASN A 49 -10.32 22.40 25.26
CA ASN A 49 -9.77 23.35 24.28
C ASN A 49 -9.48 22.70 22.92
N ILE A 50 -8.92 21.49 22.88
CA ILE A 50 -8.63 20.75 21.64
C ILE A 50 -9.94 20.37 20.93
N LYS A 51 -10.96 19.93 21.66
CA LYS A 51 -12.29 19.67 21.08
C LYS A 51 -12.90 20.95 20.49
N GLN A 52 -12.81 22.08 21.21
CA GLN A 52 -13.30 23.37 20.72
C GLN A 52 -12.55 23.81 19.45
N ILE A 53 -11.24 23.62 19.37
CA ILE A 53 -10.45 23.84 18.15
C ILE A 53 -11.04 23.04 16.99
N THR A 54 -11.35 21.77 17.20
CA THR A 54 -11.93 20.90 16.15
C THR A 54 -13.29 21.42 15.67
N VAL A 55 -14.14 21.88 16.59
CA VAL A 55 -15.44 22.49 16.25
C VAL A 55 -15.26 23.74 15.40
N LEU A 56 -14.35 24.62 15.80
CA LEU A 56 -14.07 25.88 15.10
C LEU A 56 -13.44 25.67 13.72
N ILE A 57 -12.57 24.66 13.57
CA ILE A 57 -12.05 24.25 12.26
C ILE A 57 -13.19 23.81 11.32
N ASN A 58 -14.14 23.01 11.81
CA ASN A 58 -15.30 22.56 11.03
C ASN A 58 -16.22 23.73 10.62
N GLN A 59 -16.25 24.79 11.43
CA GLN A 59 -16.96 26.04 11.15
C GLN A 59 -16.15 27.03 10.32
N LYS A 60 -14.89 26.67 9.96
CA LYS A 60 -13.92 27.54 9.25
C LYS A 60 -13.57 28.84 10.00
N ASN A 61 -13.77 28.85 11.30
CA ASN A 61 -13.43 29.98 12.18
C ASN A 61 -11.97 29.83 12.70
N TYR A 62 -11.01 29.91 11.77
CA TYR A 62 -9.59 29.67 12.06
C TYR A 62 -8.97 30.71 13.00
N ALA A 63 -9.48 31.96 12.99
CA ALA A 63 -8.96 33.02 13.85
C ALA A 63 -9.25 32.73 15.33
N GLU A 64 -10.47 32.32 15.68
CA GLU A 64 -10.83 31.93 17.02
C GLU A 64 -10.16 30.60 17.44
N ALA A 65 -10.05 29.62 16.52
CA ALA A 65 -9.36 28.38 16.78
C ALA A 65 -7.90 28.62 17.23
N LEU A 66 -7.19 29.56 16.61
CA LEU A 66 -5.82 29.94 16.98
C LEU A 66 -5.74 30.49 18.40
N GLN A 67 -6.79 31.26 18.90
CA GLN A 67 -6.82 31.74 20.28
C GLN A 67 -6.94 30.57 21.28
N TYR A 68 -7.69 29.51 20.93
CA TYR A 68 -7.78 28.31 21.77
C TYR A 68 -6.47 27.53 21.76
N ALA A 69 -5.76 27.44 20.64
CA ALA A 69 -4.45 26.80 20.56
C ALA A 69 -3.41 27.47 21.49
N GLN A 70 -3.45 28.81 21.61
CA GLN A 70 -2.56 29.56 22.51
C GLN A 70 -2.89 29.33 24.02
N LYS A 71 -4.07 28.86 24.36
CA LYS A 71 -4.44 28.52 25.74
C LYS A 71 -3.90 27.16 26.18
N LEU A 72 -3.49 26.29 25.25
CA LEU A 72 -2.91 24.98 25.57
C LEU A 72 -1.58 25.19 26.30
N LYS A 73 -1.51 24.68 27.52
CA LYS A 73 -0.30 24.77 28.35
C LYS A 73 0.72 23.75 27.87
N LYS A 74 2.01 24.06 28.04
CA LYS A 74 3.08 23.07 27.82
C LYS A 74 2.88 21.94 28.84
N ALA A 75 2.50 20.79 28.39
CA ALA A 75 2.31 19.63 29.25
C ALA A 75 3.64 19.16 29.80
N GLU A 76 3.73 18.92 31.11
CA GLU A 76 4.88 18.23 31.72
C GLU A 76 4.53 16.74 31.82
N ALA A 77 5.12 15.91 30.97
CA ALA A 77 5.07 14.47 31.15
C ALA A 77 6.35 14.01 31.88
N GLN A 78 6.19 13.30 32.98
CA GLN A 78 7.31 12.64 33.66
C GLN A 78 7.31 11.17 33.27
N LEU A 79 8.41 10.69 32.74
CA LEU A 79 8.58 9.29 32.45
C LEU A 79 9.70 8.71 33.33
N VAL A 80 9.36 7.64 34.05
CA VAL A 80 10.37 6.86 34.81
C VAL A 80 10.89 5.80 33.84
N VAL A 81 12.17 5.90 33.47
CA VAL A 81 12.87 4.84 32.73
C VAL A 81 13.47 3.87 33.74
N GLN A 82 13.04 2.61 33.69
CA GLN A 82 13.40 1.59 34.70
C GLN A 82 14.91 1.28 34.82
N GLU A 83 15.70 1.53 33.76
CA GLU A 83 17.11 1.11 33.75
C GLU A 83 18.10 1.93 34.62
N GLN A 84 17.74 3.18 34.99
CA GLN A 84 18.68 4.01 35.78
C GLN A 84 17.97 4.89 36.83
N SER A 85 16.74 4.66 37.17
CA SER A 85 15.97 5.53 38.11
C SER A 85 15.96 7.02 37.69
N GLN A 86 16.17 7.31 36.42
CA GLN A 86 16.14 8.67 35.88
C GLN A 86 14.73 9.11 35.53
N ILE A 87 14.30 10.21 36.09
CA ILE A 87 13.04 10.88 35.74
C ILE A 87 13.35 11.79 34.57
N ILE A 88 12.81 11.44 33.36
CA ILE A 88 12.92 12.27 32.19
C ILE A 88 11.66 13.12 32.11
N LYS A 89 11.82 14.42 32.20
CA LYS A 89 10.74 15.38 31.96
C LYS A 89 10.63 15.63 30.46
N ILE A 90 9.48 15.31 29.91
CA ILE A 90 9.16 15.52 28.49
C ILE A 90 8.09 16.62 28.45
N ARG A 91 8.28 17.61 27.57
CA ARG A 91 7.36 18.73 27.40
C ARG A 91 6.94 18.85 25.92
N PRO A 92 5.99 18.04 25.45
CA PRO A 92 5.44 18.23 24.11
C PRO A 92 4.76 19.60 24.01
N ASP A 93 4.99 20.33 22.93
CA ASP A 93 4.35 21.61 22.67
C ASP A 93 3.05 21.42 21.87
N PHE A 94 1.99 21.08 22.57
CA PHE A 94 0.69 20.88 21.93
C PHE A 94 0.07 22.17 21.38
N SER A 95 0.50 23.34 21.84
CA SER A 95 0.05 24.63 21.31
C SER A 95 0.55 24.82 19.87
N GLU A 96 1.83 24.53 19.62
CA GLU A 96 2.41 24.57 18.28
C GLU A 96 1.74 23.52 17.36
N ALA A 97 1.59 22.27 17.84
CA ALA A 97 0.96 21.20 17.07
C ALA A 97 -0.51 21.53 16.72
N ALA A 98 -1.28 22.10 17.65
CA ALA A 98 -2.65 22.53 17.40
C ALA A 98 -2.71 23.70 16.40
N THR A 99 -1.79 24.67 16.52
CA THR A 99 -1.64 25.76 15.55
C THR A 99 -1.39 25.23 14.15
N ASP A 100 -0.51 24.25 14.00
CA ASP A 100 -0.24 23.64 12.72
C ASP A 100 -1.43 22.87 12.13
N ILE A 101 -2.21 22.16 12.97
CA ILE A 101 -3.46 21.52 12.53
C ILE A 101 -4.44 22.56 11.96
N ILE A 102 -4.58 23.71 12.64
CA ILE A 102 -5.45 24.81 12.21
C ILE A 102 -4.96 25.38 10.86
N LEU A 103 -3.66 25.67 10.73
CA LEU A 103 -3.08 26.19 9.51
C LEU A 103 -3.14 25.17 8.35
N TRP A 104 -2.92 23.88 8.64
CA TRP A 104 -3.10 22.83 7.65
C TRP A 104 -4.53 22.81 7.08
N ASN A 105 -5.55 22.85 7.96
CA ASN A 105 -6.94 22.90 7.52
C ASN A 105 -7.22 24.18 6.72
N LYS A 106 -6.77 25.35 7.24
CA LYS A 106 -6.93 26.64 6.57
C LYS A 106 -6.33 26.65 5.16
N TYR A 107 -5.13 26.09 5.00
CA TYR A 107 -4.40 26.11 3.73
C TYR A 107 -4.74 24.96 2.79
N SER A 108 -5.35 23.87 3.28
CA SER A 108 -5.80 22.73 2.48
C SER A 108 -7.25 22.82 2.02
N ASP A 109 -8.04 23.73 2.57
CA ASP A 109 -9.44 23.97 2.18
C ASP A 109 -9.54 24.76 0.86
N LYS A 110 -10.76 24.99 0.38
CA LYS A 110 -11.02 25.93 -0.71
C LYS A 110 -10.71 27.35 -0.25
N ILE A 111 -9.55 27.83 -0.66
CA ILE A 111 -9.05 29.16 -0.25
C ILE A 111 -9.47 30.26 -1.21
N ASP A 112 -9.52 31.52 -0.72
CA ASP A 112 -9.39 32.68 -1.56
C ASP A 112 -7.90 33.04 -1.69
N PRO A 113 -7.26 32.80 -2.85
CA PRO A 113 -5.81 32.91 -2.98
C PRO A 113 -5.31 34.34 -2.86
N LYS A 114 -6.18 35.36 -2.98
CA LYS A 114 -5.81 36.79 -2.84
C LYS A 114 -5.61 37.21 -1.37
N ASN A 115 -6.19 36.45 -0.44
CA ASN A 115 -6.16 36.75 0.98
C ASN A 115 -5.12 35.96 1.77
N ILE A 116 -4.20 35.26 1.07
CA ILE A 116 -3.15 34.45 1.68
C ILE A 116 -1.79 34.90 1.19
N SER A 117 -0.86 35.10 2.11
CA SER A 117 0.54 35.40 1.78
C SER A 117 1.22 34.19 1.14
N PHE A 118 1.85 34.40 -0.02
CA PHE A 118 2.63 33.33 -0.68
C PHE A 118 3.78 32.84 0.21
N SER A 119 4.46 33.73 0.92
CA SER A 119 5.55 33.35 1.82
C SER A 119 5.10 32.44 2.95
N ASP A 120 3.90 32.67 3.51
CA ASP A 120 3.41 31.91 4.66
C ASP A 120 2.93 30.53 4.25
N ILE A 121 2.11 30.43 3.18
CA ILE A 121 1.61 29.15 2.72
C ILE A 121 2.75 28.27 2.11
N SER A 122 3.71 28.87 1.40
CA SER A 122 4.81 28.15 0.81
C SER A 122 5.78 27.61 1.86
N ARG A 123 6.10 28.40 2.89
CA ARG A 123 6.89 27.98 4.05
C ARG A 123 6.18 26.84 4.80
N PHE A 124 4.90 27.01 5.08
CA PHE A 124 4.11 25.95 5.75
C PHE A 124 4.14 24.63 4.97
N ALA A 125 4.00 24.68 3.64
CA ALA A 125 4.01 23.50 2.80
C ALA A 125 5.39 22.79 2.75
N VAL A 126 6.47 23.54 2.86
CA VAL A 126 7.86 23.01 2.91
C VAL A 126 8.15 22.38 4.27
N ASP A 127 7.75 23.07 5.36
CA ASP A 127 8.09 22.65 6.73
C ASP A 127 7.20 21.47 7.22
N ASN A 128 6.06 21.21 6.56
CA ASN A 128 5.04 20.28 7.02
C ASN A 128 4.67 19.20 5.98
N VAL A 129 5.68 18.60 5.35
CA VAL A 129 5.51 17.56 4.29
C VAL A 129 4.83 16.27 4.76
N PHE A 130 4.70 16.06 6.05
CA PHE A 130 4.10 14.88 6.65
C PHE A 130 2.56 14.88 6.66
N TYR A 131 1.92 16.03 6.41
CA TYR A 131 0.46 16.10 6.39
C TYR A 131 -0.16 15.30 5.23
N PRO A 132 -1.28 14.61 5.47
CA PRO A 132 -2.03 13.97 4.40
C PRO A 132 -2.55 15.04 3.43
N ASN A 133 -2.71 14.67 2.15
CA ASN A 133 -3.14 15.58 1.09
C ASN A 133 -2.21 16.78 0.84
N ILE A 134 -0.91 16.62 1.11
CA ILE A 134 0.12 17.63 0.80
C ILE A 134 0.03 18.16 -0.65
N ASN A 135 -0.44 17.32 -1.58
CA ASN A 135 -0.64 17.73 -2.97
C ASN A 135 -1.74 18.78 -3.14
N GLU A 136 -2.80 18.79 -2.29
CA GLU A 136 -3.81 19.85 -2.34
C GLU A 136 -3.25 21.16 -1.77
N LEU A 137 -2.51 21.07 -0.66
CA LEU A 137 -1.79 22.21 -0.11
C LEU A 137 -0.83 22.82 -1.16
N ARG A 138 -0.06 22.00 -1.87
CA ARG A 138 0.82 22.45 -2.95
C ARG A 138 0.05 23.12 -4.09
N ARG A 139 -1.09 22.57 -4.50
CA ARG A 139 -1.99 23.22 -5.48
C ARG A 139 -2.48 24.58 -4.99
N ASN A 140 -2.75 24.73 -3.69
CA ASN A 140 -3.11 26.02 -3.14
C ASN A 140 -1.94 27.02 -3.11
N VAL A 141 -0.71 26.56 -2.82
CA VAL A 141 0.50 27.39 -3.01
C VAL A 141 0.60 27.89 -4.45
N GLU A 142 0.37 27.02 -5.43
CA GLU A 142 0.36 27.37 -6.85
C GLU A 142 -0.70 28.43 -7.18
N ARG A 143 -1.95 28.25 -6.70
CA ARG A 143 -3.03 29.23 -6.89
C ARG A 143 -2.69 30.58 -6.28
N VAL A 144 -2.07 30.61 -5.10
CA VAL A 144 -1.62 31.86 -4.45
C VAL A 144 -0.48 32.50 -5.24
N ALA A 145 0.48 31.71 -5.74
CA ALA A 145 1.57 32.23 -6.57
C ALA A 145 1.05 32.95 -7.82
N ILE A 146 0.08 32.35 -8.51
CA ILE A 146 -0.57 32.94 -9.70
C ILE A 146 -1.35 34.21 -9.33
N ALA A 147 -2.21 34.14 -8.30
CA ALA A 147 -3.06 35.26 -7.90
C ALA A 147 -2.29 36.47 -7.38
N SER A 148 -1.14 36.23 -6.72
CA SER A 148 -0.23 37.26 -6.22
C SER A 148 0.74 37.77 -7.27
N ASN A 149 0.76 37.17 -8.46
CA ASN A 149 1.68 37.48 -9.56
C ASN A 149 3.15 37.64 -9.08
N ILE A 150 3.64 36.59 -8.36
CA ILE A 150 4.98 36.62 -7.77
C ILE A 150 6.07 36.78 -8.83
N SER A 151 7.21 37.38 -8.46
CA SER A 151 8.33 37.55 -9.37
C SER A 151 8.91 36.23 -9.90
N TYR A 152 9.56 36.25 -11.08
CA TYR A 152 10.23 35.07 -11.61
C TYR A 152 11.24 34.50 -10.60
N GLN A 153 12.02 35.35 -9.95
CA GLN A 153 13.01 34.94 -8.95
C GLN A 153 12.37 34.24 -7.76
N SER A 154 11.26 34.77 -7.25
CA SER A 154 10.49 34.09 -6.16
C SER A 154 9.89 32.76 -6.62
N SER A 155 9.42 32.72 -7.88
CA SER A 155 8.90 31.47 -8.48
C SER A 155 10.02 30.43 -8.59
N GLU A 156 11.18 30.79 -9.12
CA GLU A 156 12.33 29.91 -9.29
C GLU A 156 12.83 29.39 -7.96
N GLN A 157 12.93 30.22 -6.93
CA GLN A 157 13.35 29.81 -5.59
C GLN A 157 12.45 28.72 -4.99
N TYR A 158 11.17 28.78 -5.20
CA TYR A 158 10.23 27.77 -4.66
C TYR A 158 10.10 26.55 -5.57
N PHE A 159 9.82 26.78 -6.87
CA PHE A 159 9.45 25.70 -7.79
C PHE A 159 10.63 24.87 -8.30
N SER A 160 11.87 25.33 -8.16
CA SER A 160 13.05 24.49 -8.44
C SER A 160 13.12 23.24 -7.55
N SER A 161 12.73 23.38 -6.28
CA SER A 161 12.69 22.26 -5.32
C SER A 161 11.29 21.64 -5.16
N ASN A 162 10.25 22.34 -5.59
CA ASN A 162 8.84 21.93 -5.48
C ASN A 162 8.15 22.04 -6.84
N PRO A 163 8.38 21.12 -7.79
CA PRO A 163 7.88 21.24 -9.16
C PRO A 163 6.37 21.46 -9.22
N ALA A 164 5.93 22.38 -10.09
CA ALA A 164 4.52 22.69 -10.28
C ALA A 164 3.73 21.46 -10.71
N GLY A 165 2.61 21.21 -10.04
CA GLY A 165 1.74 20.05 -10.25
C GLY A 165 0.60 20.33 -11.22
N THR A 166 0.14 21.60 -11.34
CA THR A 166 -1.00 21.96 -12.20
C THR A 166 -0.57 22.50 -13.57
N THR A 167 -1.40 22.28 -14.57
CA THR A 167 -1.18 22.82 -15.93
C THR A 167 -1.11 24.34 -15.92
N GLU A 168 -2.01 24.99 -15.17
CA GLU A 168 -2.07 26.45 -15.02
C GLU A 168 -0.75 27.01 -14.47
N SER A 169 -0.21 26.39 -13.44
CA SER A 169 1.05 26.81 -12.81
C SER A 169 2.24 26.63 -13.73
N LYS A 170 2.27 25.54 -14.50
CA LYS A 170 3.34 25.30 -15.49
C LYS A 170 3.30 26.36 -16.59
N ILE A 171 2.10 26.72 -17.06
CA ILE A 171 1.92 27.80 -18.04
C ILE A 171 2.31 29.16 -17.45
N TYR A 172 1.93 29.42 -16.19
CA TYR A 172 2.32 30.63 -15.48
C TYR A 172 3.84 30.75 -15.37
N LEU A 173 4.53 29.67 -14.95
CA LEU A 173 6.00 29.66 -14.86
C LEU A 173 6.68 29.85 -16.22
N LEU A 174 6.16 29.20 -17.26
CA LEU A 174 6.62 29.40 -18.64
C LEU A 174 6.51 30.89 -19.05
N GLN A 175 5.35 31.51 -18.83
CA GLN A 175 5.14 32.95 -19.15
C GLN A 175 6.02 33.86 -18.32
N SER A 176 6.18 33.57 -17.03
CA SER A 176 7.05 34.31 -16.12
C SER A 176 8.52 34.24 -16.58
N LYS A 177 8.98 33.06 -17.02
CA LYS A 177 10.30 32.84 -17.59
C LYS A 177 10.50 33.64 -18.88
N ILE A 178 9.53 33.57 -19.81
CA ILE A 178 9.57 34.34 -21.08
C ILE A 178 9.66 35.82 -20.79
N ASN A 179 8.81 36.36 -19.91
CA ASN A 179 8.79 37.78 -19.55
C ASN A 179 10.08 38.25 -18.89
N PHE A 180 10.65 37.42 -18.01
CA PHE A 180 11.92 37.69 -17.36
C PHE A 180 13.07 37.78 -18.38
N LEU A 181 13.17 36.77 -19.25
CA LEU A 181 14.25 36.70 -20.26
C LEU A 181 14.15 37.81 -21.29
N THR A 182 12.94 38.23 -21.66
CA THR A 182 12.72 39.36 -22.58
C THR A 182 13.21 40.71 -22.01
N ARG A 183 13.15 40.86 -20.67
CA ARG A 183 13.56 42.08 -19.95
C ARG A 183 15.01 42.05 -19.47
N SER A 184 15.67 40.91 -19.49
CA SER A 184 17.02 40.72 -18.99
C SER A 184 18.07 41.09 -20.05
N LYS A 185 19.18 41.70 -19.63
CA LYS A 185 20.33 41.94 -20.50
C LYS A 185 21.17 40.66 -20.60
N LEU A 186 20.85 39.84 -21.61
CA LEU A 186 21.52 38.56 -21.86
C LEU A 186 22.45 38.67 -23.07
N THR A 187 23.51 37.90 -23.06
CA THR A 187 24.36 37.66 -24.24
C THR A 187 23.59 36.85 -25.29
N GLU A 188 24.03 36.88 -26.56
CA GLU A 188 23.36 36.12 -27.63
C GLU A 188 23.40 34.59 -27.34
N SER A 189 24.47 34.07 -26.77
CA SER A 189 24.56 32.67 -26.37
C SER A 189 23.54 32.30 -25.29
N GLU A 190 23.36 33.18 -24.30
CA GLU A 190 22.35 32.95 -23.21
C GLU A 190 20.93 33.06 -23.75
N LYS A 191 20.68 33.97 -24.71
CA LYS A 191 19.38 34.07 -25.37
C LYS A 191 19.04 32.80 -26.17
N GLU A 192 19.99 32.27 -26.92
CA GLU A 192 19.81 31.06 -27.70
C GLU A 192 19.52 29.83 -26.79
N LYS A 193 20.32 29.69 -25.73
CA LYS A 193 20.06 28.65 -24.73
C LYS A 193 18.66 28.77 -24.11
N ALA A 194 18.27 29.99 -23.76
CA ALA A 194 16.95 30.25 -23.17
C ALA A 194 15.79 29.97 -24.15
N ARG A 195 15.96 30.23 -25.46
CA ARG A 195 14.99 29.89 -26.51
C ARG A 195 14.78 28.38 -26.61
N LEU A 196 15.88 27.61 -26.60
CA LEU A 196 15.80 26.14 -26.62
C LEU A 196 15.08 25.62 -25.39
N GLU A 197 15.41 26.08 -24.18
CA GLU A 197 14.73 25.69 -22.95
C GLU A 197 13.25 26.06 -22.96
N ILE A 198 12.86 27.21 -23.51
CA ILE A 198 11.46 27.63 -23.65
C ILE A 198 10.72 26.70 -24.64
N HIS A 199 11.35 26.40 -25.78
CA HIS A 199 10.80 25.49 -26.77
C HIS A 199 10.53 24.10 -26.16
N ASP A 200 11.51 23.54 -25.44
CA ASP A 200 11.38 22.24 -24.77
C ASP A 200 10.27 22.24 -23.70
N LEU A 201 10.14 23.33 -22.94
CA LEU A 201 9.05 23.49 -21.96
C LEU A 201 7.67 23.56 -22.62
N ILE A 202 7.55 24.27 -23.75
CA ILE A 202 6.29 24.34 -24.51
C ILE A 202 5.89 22.96 -25.02
N SER A 203 6.82 22.23 -25.65
CA SER A 203 6.60 20.85 -26.11
C SER A 203 6.22 19.93 -24.94
N LEU A 204 6.96 19.99 -23.82
CA LEU A 204 6.70 19.16 -22.65
C LEU A 204 5.31 19.42 -22.06
N ILE A 205 4.91 20.70 -21.89
CA ILE A 205 3.60 21.08 -21.38
C ILE A 205 2.52 20.58 -22.35
N TRP A 206 2.69 20.81 -23.65
CA TRP A 206 1.73 20.35 -24.65
C TRP A 206 1.51 18.84 -24.63
N VAL A 207 2.59 18.07 -24.62
CA VAL A 207 2.52 16.61 -24.67
C VAL A 207 2.01 16.00 -23.36
N LYS A 208 2.45 16.52 -22.21
CA LYS A 208 2.22 15.86 -20.91
C LYS A 208 0.98 16.34 -20.17
N GLU A 209 0.56 17.60 -20.36
CA GLU A 209 -0.52 18.17 -19.55
C GLU A 209 -1.91 17.93 -20.15
N ASN A 210 -2.92 17.97 -19.27
CA ASN A 210 -4.30 17.94 -19.67
C ASN A 210 -4.87 19.36 -19.74
N PHE A 211 -5.56 19.66 -20.82
CA PHE A 211 -6.19 20.95 -21.02
C PHE A 211 -7.72 20.80 -21.07
N THR A 212 -8.43 21.81 -20.62
CA THR A 212 -9.82 22.00 -21.07
C THR A 212 -9.81 22.41 -22.56
N ALA A 213 -10.92 22.29 -23.26
CA ALA A 213 -11.00 22.71 -24.65
C ALA A 213 -10.66 24.20 -24.83
N GLU A 214 -11.03 25.05 -23.88
CA GLU A 214 -10.74 26.48 -23.87
C GLU A 214 -9.25 26.75 -23.65
N ASP A 215 -8.65 26.13 -22.62
CA ASP A 215 -7.22 26.28 -22.34
C ASP A 215 -6.35 25.76 -23.50
N GLU A 216 -6.77 24.66 -24.13
CA GLU A 216 -6.11 24.09 -25.31
C GLU A 216 -6.09 25.11 -26.46
N LYS A 217 -7.23 25.77 -26.73
CA LYS A 217 -7.34 26.81 -27.75
C LYS A 217 -6.45 28.02 -27.42
N ILE A 218 -6.43 28.45 -26.16
CA ILE A 218 -5.58 29.56 -25.70
C ILE A 218 -4.10 29.21 -25.88
N PHE A 219 -3.71 28.00 -25.46
CA PHE A 219 -2.32 27.53 -25.57
C PHE A 219 -1.86 27.45 -27.03
N LEU A 220 -2.66 26.85 -27.90
CA LEU A 220 -2.39 26.78 -29.34
C LEU A 220 -2.32 28.17 -29.97
N GLY A 221 -3.23 29.08 -29.63
CA GLY A 221 -3.19 30.46 -30.13
C GLY A 221 -1.88 31.20 -29.83
N LYS A 222 -1.19 30.82 -28.73
CA LYS A 222 0.10 31.44 -28.35
C LYS A 222 1.33 30.69 -28.88
N TYR A 223 1.28 29.36 -28.91
CA TYR A 223 2.48 28.54 -29.05
C TYR A 223 2.45 27.54 -30.21
N GLN A 224 1.37 27.49 -31.05
CA GLN A 224 1.26 26.54 -32.17
C GLN A 224 2.47 26.60 -33.12
N GLY A 225 2.98 27.78 -33.43
CA GLY A 225 4.15 27.95 -34.31
C GLY A 225 5.47 27.42 -33.76
N GLN A 226 5.50 27.03 -32.48
CA GLN A 226 6.64 26.41 -31.79
C GLN A 226 6.46 24.91 -31.58
N LEU A 227 5.29 24.33 -31.97
CA LEU A 227 5.00 22.92 -31.85
C LEU A 227 5.23 22.20 -33.16
N SER A 228 5.94 21.10 -33.14
CA SER A 228 6.16 20.22 -34.27
C SER A 228 5.01 19.22 -34.46
N GLN A 229 4.89 18.64 -35.65
CA GLN A 229 3.95 17.53 -35.88
C GLN A 229 4.15 16.37 -34.88
N ILE A 230 5.40 16.06 -34.51
CA ILE A 230 5.69 14.98 -33.57
C ILE A 230 5.18 15.29 -32.15
N ASP A 231 5.10 16.57 -31.75
CA ASP A 231 4.51 16.96 -30.47
C ASP A 231 2.99 16.66 -30.47
N HIS A 232 2.30 16.94 -31.58
CA HIS A 232 0.89 16.60 -31.74
C HIS A 232 0.66 15.07 -31.75
N VAL A 233 1.49 14.32 -32.48
CA VAL A 233 1.45 12.84 -32.51
C VAL A 233 1.63 12.27 -31.10
N ASN A 234 2.64 12.75 -30.37
CA ASN A 234 2.93 12.27 -29.00
C ASN A 234 1.79 12.61 -28.04
N ARG A 235 1.17 13.79 -28.18
CA ARG A 235 0.00 14.18 -27.38
C ARG A 235 -1.20 13.29 -27.68
N ILE A 236 -1.54 13.06 -28.94
CA ILE A 236 -2.67 12.20 -29.34
C ILE A 236 -2.46 10.79 -28.80
N ASP A 237 -1.27 10.22 -29.00
CA ASP A 237 -0.94 8.89 -28.51
C ASP A 237 -1.14 8.79 -26.98
N ARG A 238 -0.59 9.74 -26.22
CA ARG A 238 -0.79 9.77 -24.77
C ARG A 238 -2.27 9.89 -24.38
N LEU A 239 -3.02 10.77 -25.03
CA LEU A 239 -4.44 10.96 -24.73
C LEU A 239 -5.24 9.67 -25.00
N LEU A 240 -4.92 8.91 -26.04
CA LEU A 240 -5.57 7.64 -26.35
C LEU A 240 -5.19 6.54 -25.35
N TRP A 241 -3.96 6.53 -24.84
CA TRP A 241 -3.56 5.67 -23.72
C TRP A 241 -4.31 6.03 -22.43
N ASP A 242 -4.58 7.30 -22.18
CA ASP A 242 -5.35 7.79 -21.03
C ASP A 242 -6.89 7.64 -21.21
N GLY A 243 -7.35 7.14 -22.36
CA GLY A 243 -8.77 6.98 -22.68
C GLY A 243 -9.50 8.28 -23.04
N LYS A 244 -8.76 9.37 -23.30
CA LYS A 244 -9.29 10.70 -23.60
C LYS A 244 -9.54 10.89 -25.10
N ILE A 245 -10.47 10.10 -25.63
CA ILE A 245 -10.74 10.05 -27.07
C ILE A 245 -11.16 11.41 -27.63
N ALA A 246 -12.08 12.11 -26.95
CA ALA A 246 -12.58 13.41 -27.42
C ALA A 246 -11.46 14.45 -27.52
N ASP A 247 -10.54 14.47 -26.54
CA ASP A 247 -9.39 15.37 -26.52
C ASP A 247 -8.41 15.04 -27.65
N ALA A 248 -8.15 13.75 -27.90
CA ALA A 248 -7.31 13.29 -28.99
C ALA A 248 -7.91 13.67 -30.36
N THR A 249 -9.23 13.50 -30.53
CA THR A 249 -9.92 13.78 -31.81
C THR A 249 -9.87 15.26 -32.15
N ARG A 250 -9.97 16.18 -31.20
CA ARG A 250 -9.93 17.63 -31.46
C ARG A 250 -8.63 18.10 -32.14
N ILE A 251 -7.53 17.41 -31.92
CA ILE A 251 -6.22 17.81 -32.46
C ILE A 251 -5.72 16.93 -33.61
N MET A 252 -6.57 16.02 -34.12
CA MET A 252 -6.25 15.13 -35.26
C MET A 252 -5.89 15.90 -36.55
N SER A 253 -6.41 17.11 -36.76
CA SER A 253 -6.11 17.94 -37.92
C SER A 253 -4.69 18.49 -37.96
N PHE A 254 -3.92 18.41 -36.85
CA PHE A 254 -2.53 18.89 -36.76
C PHE A 254 -1.48 17.85 -37.16
N ILE A 255 -1.90 16.65 -37.58
CA ILE A 255 -1.03 15.56 -38.01
C ILE A 255 -1.35 15.10 -39.42
N ASP A 256 -0.37 14.42 -40.06
CA ASP A 256 -0.57 13.91 -41.45
C ASP A 256 -1.61 12.75 -41.53
N GLU A 257 -2.00 12.46 -42.74
CA GLU A 257 -3.04 11.43 -43.04
C GLU A 257 -2.64 10.04 -42.53
N ASP A 258 -1.36 9.68 -42.59
CA ASP A 258 -0.86 8.39 -42.14
C ASP A 258 -1.07 8.19 -40.63
N TYR A 259 -0.75 9.22 -39.82
CA TYR A 259 -0.99 9.20 -38.37
C TYR A 259 -2.51 9.32 -38.07
N GLN A 260 -3.29 10.06 -38.88
CA GLN A 260 -4.75 10.09 -38.70
C GLN A 260 -5.35 8.71 -38.88
N LYS A 261 -4.93 7.95 -39.91
CA LYS A 261 -5.35 6.54 -40.10
C LYS A 261 -4.96 5.65 -38.91
N LEU A 262 -3.74 5.78 -38.42
CA LEU A 262 -3.30 5.03 -37.24
C LEU A 262 -4.20 5.27 -36.04
N PHE A 263 -4.40 6.54 -35.68
CA PHE A 263 -5.12 6.86 -34.43
C PHE A 263 -6.64 6.64 -34.59
N SER A 264 -7.20 6.79 -35.78
CA SER A 264 -8.59 6.39 -36.09
C SER A 264 -8.78 4.88 -35.89
N ALA A 265 -7.84 4.05 -36.33
CA ALA A 265 -7.87 2.61 -36.11
C ALA A 265 -7.79 2.26 -34.62
N ILE A 266 -6.93 2.96 -33.84
CA ILE A 266 -6.82 2.76 -32.38
C ILE A 266 -8.15 3.12 -31.69
N ILE A 267 -8.82 4.20 -32.10
CA ILE A 267 -10.12 4.63 -31.56
C ILE A 267 -11.20 3.60 -31.89
N GLU A 268 -11.25 3.14 -33.13
CA GLU A 268 -12.26 2.18 -33.60
C GLU A 268 -12.13 0.84 -32.85
N LEU A 269 -10.91 0.37 -32.65
CA LEU A 269 -10.64 -0.87 -31.91
C LEU A 269 -11.06 -0.81 -30.41
N GLN A 270 -11.23 0.38 -29.84
CA GLN A 270 -11.77 0.50 -28.46
C GLN A 270 -13.24 0.07 -28.36
N ASN A 271 -13.99 0.17 -29.46
CA ASN A 271 -15.39 -0.21 -29.53
C ASN A 271 -15.61 -1.69 -29.90
N SER A 272 -14.55 -2.52 -29.86
CA SER A 272 -14.57 -3.96 -30.17
C SER A 272 -15.28 -4.30 -31.49
N PRO A 273 -14.84 -3.75 -32.64
CA PRO A 273 -15.49 -3.91 -33.94
C PRO A 273 -15.56 -5.40 -34.34
N LYS A 274 -16.45 -5.69 -35.31
CA LYS A 274 -16.65 -7.05 -35.83
C LYS A 274 -15.43 -7.58 -36.60
N TYR A 275 -14.75 -6.72 -37.33
CA TYR A 275 -13.67 -7.08 -38.26
C TYR A 275 -12.38 -6.33 -37.91
N LEU A 276 -11.37 -7.02 -37.36
CA LEU A 276 -10.07 -6.48 -37.01
C LEU A 276 -9.23 -6.17 -38.27
N ASP A 277 -9.15 -7.13 -39.19
CA ASP A 277 -8.18 -7.10 -40.28
C ASP A 277 -8.42 -5.91 -41.24
N LYS A 278 -9.69 -5.57 -41.51
CA LYS A 278 -10.03 -4.41 -42.32
C LYS A 278 -9.45 -3.12 -41.76
N ILE A 279 -9.63 -2.91 -40.47
CA ILE A 279 -9.14 -1.70 -39.75
C ILE A 279 -7.61 -1.62 -39.78
N VAL A 280 -6.95 -2.76 -39.51
CA VAL A 280 -5.48 -2.81 -39.48
C VAL A 280 -4.87 -2.62 -40.87
N LEU A 281 -5.54 -3.09 -41.94
CA LEU A 281 -5.08 -2.94 -43.32
C LEU A 281 -5.13 -1.49 -43.79
N GLU A 282 -6.04 -0.67 -43.29
CA GLU A 282 -6.10 0.77 -43.56
C GLU A 282 -4.94 1.56 -43.00
N VAL A 283 -4.27 1.04 -41.94
CA VAL A 283 -3.09 1.66 -41.35
C VAL A 283 -1.87 1.45 -42.23
N PRO A 284 -1.08 2.49 -42.56
CA PRO A 284 0.15 2.36 -43.32
C PRO A 284 1.10 1.34 -42.74
N ARG A 285 1.72 0.51 -43.58
CA ARG A 285 2.57 -0.63 -43.13
C ARG A 285 3.63 -0.23 -42.12
N ARG A 286 4.26 0.94 -42.30
CA ARG A 286 5.28 1.50 -41.42
C ARG A 286 4.79 1.77 -39.97
N LEU A 287 3.48 1.97 -39.79
CA LEU A 287 2.86 2.29 -38.49
C LEU A 287 2.14 1.11 -37.84
N ARG A 288 2.03 -0.06 -38.51
CA ARG A 288 1.31 -1.24 -37.97
C ARG A 288 1.95 -1.84 -36.72
N SER A 289 3.24 -1.59 -36.49
CA SER A 289 3.95 -1.96 -35.26
C SER A 289 3.82 -0.95 -34.12
N ASN A 290 2.98 0.10 -34.28
CA ASN A 290 2.73 1.05 -33.21
C ASN A 290 2.22 0.34 -31.94
N GLU A 291 2.80 0.70 -30.79
CA GLU A 291 2.52 0.03 -29.52
C GLU A 291 1.03 0.14 -29.12
N GLY A 292 0.43 1.32 -29.28
CA GLY A 292 -0.98 1.54 -28.97
C GLY A 292 -1.92 0.71 -29.84
N LEU A 293 -1.63 0.61 -31.15
CA LEU A 293 -2.38 -0.24 -32.06
C LEU A 293 -2.25 -1.71 -31.68
N THR A 294 -1.03 -2.18 -31.39
CA THR A 294 -0.77 -3.57 -30.98
C THR A 294 -1.50 -3.89 -29.68
N TYR A 295 -1.48 -2.98 -28.70
CA TYR A 295 -2.21 -3.17 -27.43
C TYR A 295 -3.73 -3.32 -27.66
N ARG A 296 -4.34 -2.49 -28.53
CA ARG A 296 -5.77 -2.59 -28.86
C ARG A 296 -6.11 -3.88 -29.61
N ARG A 297 -5.23 -4.35 -30.48
CA ARG A 297 -5.38 -5.65 -31.16
C ARG A 297 -5.36 -6.79 -30.15
N VAL A 298 -4.44 -6.78 -29.20
CA VAL A 298 -4.35 -7.78 -28.11
C VAL A 298 -5.63 -7.77 -27.26
N LEU A 299 -6.15 -6.60 -26.89
CA LEU A 299 -7.42 -6.48 -26.16
C LEU A 299 -8.61 -7.01 -26.98
N TRP A 300 -8.61 -6.77 -28.29
CA TRP A 300 -9.63 -7.30 -29.18
C TRP A 300 -9.59 -8.84 -29.24
N TYR A 301 -8.41 -9.45 -29.44
CA TYR A 301 -8.24 -10.90 -29.41
C TYR A 301 -8.66 -11.49 -28.07
N LYS A 302 -8.32 -10.83 -26.96
CA LYS A 302 -8.79 -11.20 -25.62
C LYS A 302 -10.32 -11.22 -25.54
N SER A 303 -11.00 -10.22 -26.09
CA SER A 303 -12.46 -10.12 -26.06
C SER A 303 -13.17 -11.19 -26.90
N LYS A 304 -12.44 -11.82 -27.83
CA LYS A 304 -12.92 -12.90 -28.71
C LYS A 304 -12.40 -14.28 -28.32
N ASP A 305 -11.73 -14.37 -27.17
CA ASP A 305 -11.10 -15.60 -26.65
C ASP A 305 -10.11 -16.26 -27.64
N LYS A 306 -9.49 -15.43 -28.50
CA LYS A 306 -8.47 -15.86 -29.46
C LYS A 306 -7.06 -15.80 -28.83
N VAL A 307 -6.79 -16.76 -27.95
CA VAL A 307 -5.58 -16.74 -27.11
C VAL A 307 -4.30 -16.93 -27.94
N GLU A 308 -4.30 -17.78 -28.98
CA GLU A 308 -3.13 -18.01 -29.81
C GLU A 308 -2.68 -16.77 -30.57
N ASP A 309 -3.60 -16.10 -31.27
CA ASP A 309 -3.36 -14.84 -31.99
C ASP A 309 -2.84 -13.74 -31.03
N LEU A 310 -3.41 -13.67 -29.82
CA LEU A 310 -2.99 -12.75 -28.79
C LEU A 310 -1.54 -13.02 -28.35
N LEU A 311 -1.20 -14.28 -28.09
CA LEU A 311 0.15 -14.67 -27.66
C LEU A 311 1.16 -14.41 -28.77
N ASP A 312 0.82 -14.62 -30.02
CA ASP A 312 1.69 -14.32 -31.16
C ASP A 312 2.03 -12.83 -31.24
N LEU A 313 1.04 -11.96 -31.08
CA LEU A 313 1.30 -10.51 -31.02
C LEU A 313 2.16 -10.11 -29.81
N MET A 314 2.01 -10.80 -28.68
CA MET A 314 2.78 -10.49 -27.49
C MET A 314 4.24 -10.99 -27.55
N LYS A 315 4.56 -11.96 -28.41
CA LYS A 315 5.95 -12.42 -28.63
C LYS A 315 6.81 -11.34 -29.29
N ASP A 316 6.23 -10.59 -30.23
CA ASP A 316 6.95 -9.59 -31.04
C ASP A 316 7.05 -8.22 -30.36
N LEU A 317 6.51 -8.09 -29.15
CA LEU A 317 6.62 -6.85 -28.38
C LEU A 317 8.09 -6.61 -27.99
N THR A 318 8.62 -5.50 -28.48
CA THR A 318 9.97 -5.07 -28.13
C THR A 318 10.12 -4.85 -26.63
N PRO A 319 11.32 -5.10 -26.07
CA PRO A 319 11.59 -4.89 -24.64
C PRO A 319 11.36 -3.46 -24.12
N LYS A 320 11.16 -2.46 -24.98
CA LYS A 320 11.04 -1.05 -24.60
C LYS A 320 9.60 -0.52 -24.74
N SER A 321 8.68 -1.10 -23.98
CA SER A 321 7.35 -0.49 -23.84
C SER A 321 7.41 0.84 -23.11
N ARG A 322 6.64 1.85 -23.60
CA ARG A 322 6.45 3.12 -22.88
C ARG A 322 5.42 3.00 -21.74
N PHE A 323 4.62 1.93 -21.73
CA PHE A 323 3.55 1.69 -20.76
C PHE A 323 3.61 0.27 -20.19
N PRO A 324 4.71 -0.12 -19.56
CA PRO A 324 4.94 -1.49 -19.09
C PRO A 324 3.88 -1.97 -18.08
N GLU A 325 3.32 -1.06 -17.26
CA GLU A 325 2.28 -1.37 -16.28
C GLU A 325 0.96 -1.81 -16.97
N ARG A 326 0.64 -1.24 -18.14
CA ARG A 326 -0.53 -1.65 -18.92
C ARG A 326 -0.36 -3.07 -19.48
N TRP A 327 0.82 -3.38 -19.96
CA TRP A 327 1.16 -4.71 -20.45
C TRP A 327 1.27 -5.75 -19.35
N TRP A 328 1.74 -5.36 -18.18
CA TRP A 328 1.97 -6.30 -17.07
C TRP A 328 0.71 -7.06 -16.68
N SER A 329 -0.44 -6.43 -16.62
CA SER A 329 -1.70 -7.10 -16.28
C SER A 329 -2.02 -8.27 -17.24
N LEU A 330 -1.74 -8.10 -18.56
CA LEU A 330 -1.92 -9.13 -19.57
C LEU A 330 -0.82 -10.21 -19.48
N ARG A 331 0.44 -9.79 -19.35
CA ARG A 331 1.58 -10.70 -19.20
C ARG A 331 1.43 -11.61 -17.99
N ARG A 332 1.03 -11.04 -16.85
CA ARG A 332 0.74 -11.80 -15.62
C ARG A 332 -0.43 -12.76 -15.80
N LEU A 333 -1.53 -12.32 -16.39
CA LEU A 333 -2.71 -13.15 -16.60
C LEU A 333 -2.37 -14.36 -17.48
N TYR A 334 -1.85 -14.11 -18.67
CA TYR A 334 -1.53 -15.19 -19.62
C TYR A 334 -0.29 -15.99 -19.22
N GLY A 335 0.67 -15.38 -18.54
CA GLY A 335 1.80 -16.08 -17.94
C GLY A 335 1.34 -17.14 -16.93
N ARG A 336 0.44 -16.80 -16.02
CA ARG A 336 -0.16 -17.74 -15.06
C ARG A 336 -0.99 -18.83 -15.77
N GLU A 337 -1.75 -18.48 -16.81
CA GLU A 337 -2.49 -19.47 -17.60
C GLU A 337 -1.54 -20.45 -18.33
N MET A 338 -0.43 -19.95 -18.87
CA MET A 338 0.58 -20.82 -19.51
C MET A 338 1.29 -21.73 -18.51
N ILE A 339 1.54 -21.28 -17.27
CA ILE A 339 2.03 -22.15 -16.18
C ILE A 339 1.04 -23.28 -15.92
N LYS A 340 -0.25 -22.97 -15.79
CA LYS A 340 -1.31 -23.96 -15.59
C LYS A 340 -1.36 -25.00 -16.72
N GLN A 341 -1.16 -24.55 -17.97
CA GLN A 341 -1.07 -25.42 -19.15
C GLN A 341 0.29 -26.12 -19.32
N LYS A 342 1.22 -25.95 -18.38
CA LYS A 342 2.59 -26.49 -18.43
C LYS A 342 3.41 -26.00 -19.65
N LYS A 343 3.01 -24.87 -20.26
CA LYS A 343 3.74 -24.21 -21.35
C LYS A 343 4.78 -23.23 -20.78
N PHE A 344 5.73 -23.74 -20.01
CA PHE A 344 6.64 -22.95 -19.16
C PHE A 344 7.51 -21.96 -19.94
N LYS A 345 8.02 -22.34 -21.12
CA LYS A 345 8.84 -21.44 -21.95
C LYS A 345 8.03 -20.21 -22.42
N ILE A 346 6.75 -20.40 -22.78
CA ILE A 346 5.86 -19.29 -23.16
C ILE A 346 5.57 -18.43 -21.94
N ALA A 347 5.26 -19.05 -20.80
CA ALA A 347 5.03 -18.35 -19.54
C ALA A 347 6.23 -17.48 -19.14
N TYR A 348 7.44 -18.06 -19.20
CA TYR A 348 8.69 -17.36 -18.92
C TYR A 348 8.86 -16.13 -19.83
N ASN A 349 8.74 -16.31 -21.15
CA ASN A 349 8.92 -15.21 -22.11
C ASN A 349 7.91 -14.07 -21.89
N LEU A 350 6.68 -14.40 -21.54
CA LEU A 350 5.67 -13.39 -21.23
C LEU A 350 6.03 -12.57 -19.99
N ILE A 351 6.53 -13.23 -18.94
CA ILE A 351 6.80 -12.61 -17.65
C ILE A 351 8.16 -11.92 -17.63
N ALA A 352 9.23 -12.56 -18.12
CA ALA A 352 10.58 -12.01 -18.07
C ALA A 352 10.76 -10.72 -18.87
N ASN A 353 9.95 -10.51 -19.92
CA ASN A 353 9.99 -9.29 -20.75
C ASN A 353 9.08 -8.18 -20.22
N HIS A 354 8.99 -7.98 -18.90
CA HIS A 354 8.03 -7.07 -18.26
C HIS A 354 8.35 -5.58 -18.40
N ASN A 355 9.61 -5.17 -18.42
CA ASN A 355 10.11 -3.78 -18.48
C ASN A 355 9.55 -2.82 -17.40
N LEU A 356 9.10 -3.35 -16.28
CA LEU A 356 8.57 -2.56 -15.18
C LEU A 356 9.68 -1.75 -14.47
N PRO A 357 9.34 -0.60 -13.86
CA PRO A 357 10.29 0.14 -13.03
C PRO A 357 10.71 -0.68 -11.81
N THR A 358 11.99 -0.68 -11.47
CA THR A 358 12.56 -1.44 -10.34
C THR A 358 11.96 -1.11 -8.98
N THR A 359 11.36 0.08 -8.86
CA THR A 359 10.70 0.56 -7.64
C THR A 359 9.27 0.04 -7.44
N SER A 360 8.68 -0.61 -8.47
CA SER A 360 7.32 -1.09 -8.39
C SER A 360 7.21 -2.49 -7.77
N SER A 361 6.14 -2.73 -7.03
CA SER A 361 5.82 -4.07 -6.51
C SER A 361 5.55 -5.08 -7.62
N ASP A 362 5.09 -4.64 -8.76
CA ASP A 362 4.86 -5.48 -9.94
C ASP A 362 6.18 -5.96 -10.55
N TYR A 363 7.26 -5.15 -10.50
CA TYR A 363 8.60 -5.58 -10.85
C TYR A 363 9.08 -6.74 -9.96
N TRP A 364 8.84 -6.64 -8.65
CA TRP A 364 9.24 -7.68 -7.71
C TRP A 364 8.51 -9.02 -7.97
N GLU A 365 7.21 -8.94 -8.27
CA GLU A 365 6.41 -10.12 -8.64
C GLU A 365 6.89 -10.71 -9.98
N ALA A 366 7.22 -9.87 -10.97
CA ALA A 366 7.68 -10.29 -12.28
C ALA A 366 9.03 -11.01 -12.20
N GLU A 367 10.04 -10.40 -11.57
CA GLU A 367 11.37 -10.99 -11.40
C GLU A 367 11.30 -12.30 -10.60
N TRP A 368 10.53 -12.30 -9.51
CA TRP A 368 10.36 -13.53 -8.76
C TRP A 368 9.70 -14.64 -9.58
N THR A 369 8.61 -14.33 -10.30
CA THR A 369 7.88 -15.35 -11.08
C THR A 369 8.73 -15.87 -12.24
N ALA A 370 9.48 -15.01 -12.93
CA ALA A 370 10.39 -15.41 -14.00
C ALA A 370 11.49 -16.33 -13.46
N GLY A 371 12.12 -15.94 -12.35
CA GLY A 371 13.15 -16.75 -11.69
C GLY A 371 12.62 -18.12 -11.24
N TRP A 372 11.42 -18.16 -10.66
CA TRP A 372 10.78 -19.40 -10.24
C TRP A 372 10.46 -20.34 -11.41
N ILE A 373 9.93 -19.82 -12.53
CA ILE A 373 9.68 -20.62 -13.73
C ILE A 373 11.00 -21.18 -14.28
N ALA A 374 12.04 -20.34 -14.41
CA ALA A 374 13.33 -20.75 -14.93
C ALA A 374 13.97 -21.85 -14.08
N LEU A 375 13.99 -21.68 -12.76
CA LEU A 375 14.58 -22.62 -11.83
C LEU A 375 13.81 -23.94 -11.73
N ARG A 376 12.47 -23.84 -11.52
CA ARG A 376 11.68 -25.02 -11.12
C ARG A 376 11.06 -25.81 -12.27
N PHE A 377 10.88 -25.19 -13.43
CA PHE A 377 10.18 -25.81 -14.56
C PHE A 377 10.94 -25.83 -15.87
N MET A 378 12.07 -25.11 -15.97
CA MET A 378 12.88 -25.08 -17.18
C MET A 378 14.28 -25.67 -16.97
N ASP A 379 14.64 -26.02 -15.74
CA ASP A 379 15.98 -26.49 -15.36
C ASP A 379 17.11 -25.51 -15.75
N GLU A 380 16.82 -24.20 -15.57
CA GLU A 380 17.71 -23.09 -15.88
C GLU A 380 18.12 -22.32 -14.60
N PRO A 381 18.90 -22.96 -13.68
CA PRO A 381 19.18 -22.37 -12.37
C PRO A 381 20.00 -21.07 -12.45
N LYS A 382 20.86 -20.90 -13.44
CA LYS A 382 21.63 -19.66 -13.66
C LYS A 382 20.72 -18.49 -14.03
N VAL A 383 19.72 -18.76 -14.87
CA VAL A 383 18.72 -17.77 -15.28
C VAL A 383 17.84 -17.40 -14.08
N GLY A 384 17.39 -18.41 -13.33
CA GLY A 384 16.64 -18.21 -12.10
C GLY A 384 17.39 -17.35 -11.08
N TYR A 385 18.67 -17.66 -10.87
CA TYR A 385 19.54 -16.90 -9.97
C TYR A 385 19.64 -15.42 -10.37
N ALA A 386 19.83 -15.12 -11.66
CA ALA A 386 19.91 -13.74 -12.13
C ALA A 386 18.64 -12.93 -11.84
N HIS A 387 17.45 -13.51 -12.04
CA HIS A 387 16.19 -12.88 -11.69
C HIS A 387 16.02 -12.63 -10.18
N PHE A 388 16.37 -13.61 -9.35
CA PHE A 388 16.30 -13.45 -7.89
C PHE A 388 17.33 -12.43 -7.38
N GLU A 389 18.50 -12.32 -8.03
CA GLU A 389 19.50 -11.30 -7.71
C GLU A 389 19.02 -9.89 -8.09
N ASN A 390 18.34 -9.73 -9.24
CA ASN A 390 17.69 -8.49 -9.64
C ASN A 390 16.61 -8.10 -8.63
N LEU A 391 15.79 -9.05 -8.19
CA LEU A 391 14.81 -8.83 -7.13
C LEU A 391 15.49 -8.35 -5.84
N TYR A 392 16.50 -9.08 -5.35
CA TYR A 392 17.19 -8.78 -4.11
C TYR A 392 17.83 -7.38 -4.09
N LYS A 393 18.43 -6.96 -5.20
CA LYS A 393 19.06 -5.64 -5.34
C LYS A 393 18.08 -4.46 -5.27
N ASN A 394 16.81 -4.71 -5.57
CA ASN A 394 15.79 -3.65 -5.73
C ASN A 394 14.68 -3.70 -4.67
N VAL A 395 14.82 -4.51 -3.61
CA VAL A 395 13.83 -4.60 -2.53
C VAL A 395 14.40 -4.15 -1.20
N THR A 396 13.52 -3.54 -0.39
CA THR A 396 13.85 -3.13 0.98
C THR A 396 12.94 -3.77 2.03
N GLN A 397 11.85 -4.42 1.59
CA GLN A 397 10.87 -5.00 2.50
C GLN A 397 11.34 -6.37 3.01
N PRO A 398 11.40 -6.60 4.32
CA PRO A 398 11.90 -7.84 4.94
C PRO A 398 11.24 -9.11 4.41
N VAL A 399 9.92 -9.10 4.20
CA VAL A 399 9.19 -10.25 3.62
C VAL A 399 9.67 -10.59 2.21
N THR A 400 9.98 -9.57 1.38
CA THR A 400 10.45 -9.79 0.00
C THR A 400 11.94 -10.13 -0.01
N ILE A 401 12.72 -9.55 0.89
CA ILE A 401 14.14 -9.92 1.07
C ILE A 401 14.25 -11.39 1.48
N SER A 402 13.46 -11.84 2.46
CA SER A 402 13.49 -13.25 2.88
C SER A 402 13.13 -14.20 1.73
N ARG A 403 12.15 -13.83 0.90
CA ARG A 403 11.75 -14.58 -0.31
C ARG A 403 12.89 -14.62 -1.33
N ALA A 404 13.46 -13.45 -1.67
CA ALA A 404 14.53 -13.34 -2.64
C ALA A 404 15.78 -14.17 -2.24
N THR A 405 16.20 -14.06 -0.98
CA THR A 405 17.37 -14.76 -0.46
C THR A 405 17.14 -16.27 -0.33
N TYR A 406 15.93 -16.72 0.01
CA TYR A 406 15.58 -18.14 -0.02
C TYR A 406 15.73 -18.70 -1.45
N TRP A 407 15.14 -18.04 -2.46
CA TRP A 407 15.20 -18.51 -3.84
C TRP A 407 16.59 -18.36 -4.48
N LEU A 408 17.40 -17.39 -4.03
CA LEU A 408 18.83 -17.34 -4.39
C LEU A 408 19.58 -18.57 -3.83
N GLY A 409 19.27 -18.98 -2.61
CA GLY A 409 19.78 -20.22 -2.02
C GLY A 409 19.40 -21.44 -2.83
N MET A 410 18.12 -21.57 -3.19
CA MET A 410 17.61 -22.65 -4.03
C MET A 410 18.30 -22.73 -5.40
N ALA A 411 18.50 -21.59 -6.05
CA ALA A 411 19.17 -21.53 -7.34
C ALA A 411 20.68 -21.86 -7.23
N ALA A 412 21.34 -21.39 -6.17
CA ALA A 412 22.75 -21.71 -5.90
C ALA A 412 22.95 -23.20 -5.61
N ASP A 413 22.04 -23.82 -4.85
CA ASP A 413 22.04 -25.25 -4.57
C ASP A 413 21.85 -26.07 -5.84
N ALA A 414 20.87 -25.71 -6.68
CA ALA A 414 20.66 -26.35 -8.00
C ALA A 414 21.84 -26.19 -8.96
N MET A 415 22.70 -25.17 -8.81
CA MET A 415 23.95 -25.01 -9.54
C MET A 415 25.10 -25.82 -8.92
N GLY A 416 24.89 -26.57 -7.84
CA GLY A 416 25.92 -27.32 -7.12
C GLY A 416 26.84 -26.47 -6.22
N ASN A 417 26.49 -25.16 -6.02
CA ASN A 417 27.29 -24.28 -5.18
C ASN A 417 26.73 -24.25 -3.74
N LYS A 418 27.03 -25.33 -3.00
CA LYS A 418 26.54 -25.53 -1.62
C LYS A 418 26.92 -24.38 -0.69
N GLN A 419 28.16 -23.88 -0.77
CA GLN A 419 28.64 -22.79 0.08
C GLN A 419 27.79 -21.51 -0.12
N LYS A 420 27.54 -21.16 -1.37
CA LYS A 420 26.73 -19.98 -1.72
C LYS A 420 25.26 -20.16 -1.31
N ALA A 421 24.73 -21.37 -1.44
CA ALA A 421 23.39 -21.70 -0.98
C ALA A 421 23.24 -21.48 0.53
N ILE A 422 24.19 -21.97 1.34
CA ILE A 422 24.23 -21.77 2.79
C ILE A 422 24.25 -20.28 3.14
N GLU A 423 25.08 -19.47 2.47
CA GLU A 423 25.14 -18.02 2.70
C GLU A 423 23.77 -17.35 2.51
N TRP A 424 23.09 -17.68 1.41
CA TRP A 424 21.78 -17.13 1.10
C TRP A 424 20.68 -17.61 2.06
N TYR A 425 20.69 -18.89 2.44
CA TYR A 425 19.73 -19.39 3.43
C TYR A 425 19.96 -18.75 4.81
N LYS A 426 21.22 -18.50 5.22
CA LYS A 426 21.55 -17.71 6.42
C LYS A 426 21.00 -16.29 6.35
N MET A 427 21.04 -15.69 5.17
CA MET A 427 20.44 -14.35 4.96
C MET A 427 18.91 -14.40 5.10
N SER A 428 18.25 -15.40 4.51
CA SER A 428 16.80 -15.60 4.65
C SER A 428 16.40 -15.85 6.12
N ALA A 429 17.17 -16.67 6.83
CA ALA A 429 16.98 -17.03 8.24
C ALA A 429 16.98 -15.82 9.22
N LYS A 430 17.51 -14.67 8.81
CA LYS A 430 17.43 -13.43 9.59
C LYS A 430 16.00 -12.91 9.76
N TYR A 431 15.03 -13.50 9.06
CA TYR A 431 13.63 -13.10 9.05
C TYR A 431 12.69 -14.22 9.55
N PRO A 432 12.86 -14.70 10.79
CA PRO A 432 12.25 -15.94 11.28
C PRO A 432 10.73 -15.91 11.43
N ILE A 433 10.11 -14.74 11.36
CA ILE A 433 8.65 -14.59 11.42
C ILE A 433 7.96 -14.66 10.05
N PHE A 434 8.73 -14.72 8.96
CA PHE A 434 8.20 -14.83 7.61
C PHE A 434 8.37 -16.23 7.04
N PHE A 435 7.43 -16.65 6.22
CA PHE A 435 7.37 -17.98 5.60
C PHE A 435 8.70 -18.40 4.98
N TYR A 436 9.28 -17.56 4.11
CA TYR A 436 10.56 -17.87 3.47
C TYR A 436 11.76 -17.79 4.42
N GLY A 437 11.67 -16.97 5.47
CA GLY A 437 12.68 -16.95 6.53
C GLY A 437 12.74 -18.26 7.29
N GLN A 438 11.58 -18.83 7.61
CA GLN A 438 11.46 -20.15 8.27
C GLN A 438 11.95 -21.29 7.37
N LEU A 439 11.60 -21.25 6.08
CA LEU A 439 12.16 -22.18 5.09
C LEU A 439 13.68 -22.03 4.96
N GLY A 440 14.22 -20.81 5.03
CA GLY A 440 15.65 -20.52 5.04
C GLY A 440 16.35 -21.14 6.25
N ILE A 441 15.73 -21.06 7.44
CA ILE A 441 16.25 -21.73 8.67
C ILE A 441 16.32 -23.24 8.43
N HIS A 442 15.26 -23.84 7.91
CA HIS A 442 15.21 -25.28 7.64
C HIS A 442 16.29 -25.71 6.63
N LYS A 443 16.37 -25.06 5.48
CA LYS A 443 17.38 -25.38 4.43
C LYS A 443 18.82 -25.15 4.91
N HIS A 444 19.08 -24.06 5.63
CA HIS A 444 20.40 -23.81 6.19
C HIS A 444 20.85 -24.97 7.10
N ARG A 445 19.98 -25.43 8.00
CA ARG A 445 20.28 -26.53 8.92
C ARG A 445 20.54 -27.85 8.20
N LEU A 446 19.73 -28.16 7.20
CA LEU A 446 19.92 -29.37 6.39
C LEU A 446 21.26 -29.39 5.68
N LEU A 447 21.71 -28.25 5.13
CA LEU A 447 22.97 -28.20 4.38
C LEU A 447 24.20 -28.09 5.28
N ASP A 448 24.10 -27.48 6.46
CA ASP A 448 25.21 -27.34 7.43
C ASP A 448 25.28 -28.52 8.43
N ASP A 449 24.43 -29.54 8.27
CA ASP A 449 24.35 -30.74 9.14
C ASP A 449 24.17 -30.43 10.63
N LEU A 450 23.38 -29.37 10.93
CA LEU A 450 23.18 -28.85 12.29
C LEU A 450 22.08 -29.57 13.11
N GLY A 451 21.55 -30.68 12.57
CA GLY A 451 20.49 -31.47 13.22
C GLY A 451 19.09 -30.87 13.06
N ALA A 452 18.07 -31.69 13.39
CA ALA A 452 16.67 -31.41 13.10
C ALA A 452 15.93 -30.54 14.13
N GLN A 453 16.62 -29.81 14.99
CA GLN A 453 15.95 -28.99 16.02
C GLN A 453 15.42 -27.70 15.39
N ASP A 454 14.12 -27.65 15.06
CA ASP A 454 13.44 -26.55 14.36
C ASP A 454 13.13 -25.32 15.22
N ASP A 455 13.94 -25.05 16.23
CA ASP A 455 13.72 -23.89 17.09
C ASP A 455 14.01 -22.59 16.34
N ILE A 456 12.95 -21.86 15.99
CA ILE A 456 13.09 -20.49 15.49
C ILE A 456 13.56 -19.58 16.65
N ILE A 457 14.45 -18.64 16.34
CA ILE A 457 14.82 -17.57 17.29
C ILE A 457 14.00 -16.35 16.93
N LEU A 458 12.98 -16.06 17.74
CA LEU A 458 12.14 -14.88 17.51
C LEU A 458 12.92 -13.58 17.82
N PRO A 459 12.67 -12.50 17.05
CA PRO A 459 13.24 -11.20 17.37
C PRO A 459 12.73 -10.72 18.73
N LYS A 460 13.59 -10.05 19.49
CA LYS A 460 13.19 -9.38 20.72
C LYS A 460 12.39 -8.13 20.40
N ASP A 461 11.41 -7.83 21.23
CA ASP A 461 10.72 -6.54 21.14
C ASP A 461 11.73 -5.41 21.37
N PRO A 462 11.64 -4.29 20.63
CA PRO A 462 12.62 -3.23 20.74
C PRO A 462 12.57 -2.53 22.11
N GLU A 463 13.72 -2.27 22.67
CA GLU A 463 13.86 -1.52 23.93
C GLU A 463 13.73 -0.02 23.67
N ILE A 464 13.06 0.68 24.58
CA ILE A 464 12.87 2.14 24.52
C ILE A 464 13.93 2.80 25.39
N THR A 465 14.79 3.63 24.81
CA THR A 465 15.75 4.45 25.54
C THR A 465 15.19 5.84 25.88
N ALA A 466 15.80 6.50 26.85
CA ALA A 466 15.51 7.90 27.18
C ALA A 466 15.64 8.85 25.96
N ARG A 467 16.61 8.58 25.09
CA ARG A 467 16.86 9.36 23.87
C ARG A 467 15.71 9.17 22.86
N ASP A 468 15.17 7.96 22.72
CA ASP A 468 14.06 7.68 21.82
C ASP A 468 12.79 8.39 22.27
N LEU A 469 12.50 8.33 23.57
CA LEU A 469 11.39 9.03 24.18
C LEU A 469 11.48 10.54 23.93
N LYS A 470 12.65 11.14 24.21
CA LYS A 470 12.88 12.57 24.00
C LYS A 470 12.66 12.93 22.53
N LYS A 471 13.27 12.19 21.58
CA LYS A 471 13.15 12.46 20.15
C LYS A 471 11.72 12.40 19.64
N ILE A 472 10.92 11.41 20.06
CA ILE A 472 9.53 11.30 19.62
C ILE A 472 8.66 12.34 20.31
N SER A 473 8.92 12.67 21.58
CA SER A 473 8.15 13.68 22.30
C SER A 473 8.36 15.10 21.76
N GLU A 474 9.56 15.38 21.27
CA GLU A 474 9.90 16.66 20.61
C GLU A 474 9.56 16.64 19.11
N ASN A 475 9.11 15.50 18.57
CA ASN A 475 8.78 15.39 17.14
C ASN A 475 7.40 15.98 16.87
N LYS A 476 7.36 17.10 16.17
CA LYS A 476 6.15 17.82 15.80
C LYS A 476 5.12 16.94 15.08
N ALA A 477 5.54 16.12 14.13
CA ALA A 477 4.62 15.21 13.43
C ALA A 477 3.98 14.18 14.38
N ALA A 478 4.74 13.66 15.35
CA ALA A 478 4.20 12.73 16.34
C ALA A 478 3.18 13.41 17.25
N GLN A 479 3.42 14.66 17.66
CA GLN A 479 2.49 15.47 18.47
C GLN A 479 1.19 15.74 17.70
N VAL A 480 1.29 16.17 16.43
CA VAL A 480 0.15 16.40 15.54
C VAL A 480 -0.66 15.11 15.36
N ALA A 481 0.02 13.99 15.07
CA ALA A 481 -0.66 12.70 14.89
C ALA A 481 -1.41 12.26 16.15
N TYR A 482 -0.82 12.46 17.34
CA TYR A 482 -1.47 12.15 18.59
C TYR A 482 -2.72 13.01 18.82
N LEU A 483 -2.63 14.34 18.64
CA LEU A 483 -3.77 15.23 18.77
C LEU A 483 -4.90 14.86 17.81
N LEU A 484 -4.61 14.60 16.55
CA LEU A 484 -5.60 14.16 15.57
C LEU A 484 -6.26 12.83 15.97
N ALA A 485 -5.49 11.89 16.51
CA ALA A 485 -6.03 10.60 16.94
C ALA A 485 -7.00 10.76 18.13
N VAL A 486 -6.64 11.54 19.15
CA VAL A 486 -7.48 11.75 20.35
C VAL A 486 -8.71 12.64 20.06
N THR A 487 -8.67 13.44 19.01
CA THR A 487 -9.83 14.27 18.55
C THR A 487 -10.71 13.53 17.53
N GLY A 488 -10.32 12.31 17.09
CA GLY A 488 -11.13 11.44 16.26
C GLY A 488 -10.73 11.36 14.78
N ASP A 489 -9.82 12.20 14.26
CA ASP A 489 -9.29 12.05 12.90
C ASP A 489 -8.18 10.99 12.84
N LYS A 490 -8.59 9.74 13.04
CA LYS A 490 -7.70 8.57 13.01
C LYS A 490 -7.09 8.31 11.65
N THR A 491 -7.74 8.79 10.59
CA THR A 491 -7.26 8.61 9.20
C THR A 491 -6.03 9.48 8.95
N ALA A 492 -6.10 10.76 9.27
CA ALA A 492 -4.96 11.67 9.15
C ALA A 492 -3.85 11.27 10.14
N ALA A 493 -4.19 11.01 11.40
CA ALA A 493 -3.25 10.51 12.40
C ALA A 493 -2.46 9.30 11.91
N GLY A 494 -3.15 8.31 11.33
CA GLY A 494 -2.51 7.09 10.82
C GLY A 494 -1.54 7.34 9.67
N LYS A 495 -1.78 8.30 8.79
CA LYS A 495 -0.85 8.68 7.72
C LYS A 495 0.39 9.39 8.29
N ILE A 496 0.19 10.23 9.31
CA ILE A 496 1.30 10.98 9.93
C ILE A 496 2.14 10.03 10.80
N PHE A 497 1.55 9.14 11.59
CA PHE A 497 2.31 8.12 12.32
C PHE A 497 3.10 7.19 11.37
N GLU A 498 2.53 6.84 10.22
CA GLU A 498 3.24 6.10 9.17
C GLU A 498 4.49 6.86 8.70
N TRP A 499 4.36 8.18 8.48
CA TRP A 499 5.49 9.03 8.14
C TRP A 499 6.54 9.07 9.26
N VAL A 500 6.12 9.24 10.54
CA VAL A 500 7.03 9.25 11.70
C VAL A 500 7.81 7.95 11.80
N VAL A 501 7.13 6.79 11.70
CA VAL A 501 7.77 5.47 11.76
C VAL A 501 8.69 5.25 10.56
N SER A 502 8.29 5.66 9.36
CA SER A 502 9.12 5.54 8.16
C SER A 502 10.43 6.32 8.27
N ASN A 503 10.41 7.47 8.96
CA ASN A 503 11.58 8.34 9.18
C ASN A 503 12.29 8.09 10.54
N ALA A 504 11.84 7.13 11.33
CA ALA A 504 12.50 6.76 12.59
C ALA A 504 13.93 6.25 12.33
N THR A 505 14.86 6.68 13.18
CA THR A 505 16.29 6.38 13.07
C THR A 505 16.75 5.27 14.04
N SER A 506 15.85 4.77 14.89
CA SER A 506 16.07 3.63 15.79
C SER A 506 14.76 2.84 15.98
N ASP A 507 14.91 1.56 16.34
CA ASP A 507 13.77 0.69 16.66
C ASP A 507 13.04 1.16 17.92
N GLY A 508 13.76 1.74 18.87
CA GLY A 508 13.20 2.34 20.09
C GLY A 508 12.24 3.49 19.80
N GLN A 509 12.51 4.34 18.77
CA GLN A 509 11.57 5.38 18.35
C GLN A 509 10.27 4.79 17.80
N ILE A 510 10.36 3.69 17.05
CA ILE A 510 9.18 2.96 16.55
C ILE A 510 8.38 2.40 17.73
N ALA A 511 9.07 1.85 18.73
CA ALA A 511 8.42 1.32 19.93
C ALA A 511 7.71 2.42 20.74
N VAL A 512 8.27 3.63 20.83
CA VAL A 512 7.59 4.78 21.45
C VAL A 512 6.30 5.11 20.72
N VAL A 513 6.32 5.18 19.38
CA VAL A 513 5.11 5.44 18.58
C VAL A 513 4.06 4.35 18.80
N MET A 514 4.45 3.07 18.80
CA MET A 514 3.53 1.97 19.07
C MET A 514 2.91 2.04 20.46
N LYS A 515 3.70 2.44 21.48
CA LYS A 515 3.19 2.67 22.83
C LYS A 515 2.15 3.80 22.88
N LEU A 516 2.38 4.92 22.18
CA LEU A 516 1.37 5.99 22.04
C LEU A 516 0.07 5.49 21.38
N ILE A 517 0.18 4.66 20.36
CA ILE A 517 -0.99 4.09 19.66
C ILE A 517 -1.75 3.13 20.55
N ASN A 518 -1.05 2.31 21.34
CA ASN A 518 -1.67 1.42 22.32
C ASN A 518 -2.43 2.22 23.41
N GLU A 519 -1.90 3.37 23.83
CA GLU A 519 -2.57 4.28 24.78
C GLU A 519 -3.83 4.92 24.19
N ILE A 520 -3.83 5.24 22.89
CA ILE A 520 -5.02 5.70 22.15
C ILE A 520 -6.07 4.59 22.08
N GLY A 521 -5.66 3.33 22.09
CA GLY A 521 -6.53 2.15 22.10
C GLY A 521 -7.22 1.87 20.76
N ASP A 522 -6.72 2.42 19.64
CA ASP A 522 -7.28 2.18 18.32
C ASP A 522 -6.61 1.00 17.60
N ARG A 523 -7.34 -0.11 17.45
CA ARG A 523 -6.83 -1.34 16.83
C ARG A 523 -6.51 -1.19 15.35
N GLN A 524 -7.24 -0.35 14.60
CA GLN A 524 -6.98 -0.17 13.17
C GLN A 524 -5.68 0.61 12.96
N LEU A 525 -5.48 1.64 13.78
CA LEU A 525 -4.24 2.42 13.80
C LEU A 525 -3.05 1.53 14.22
N ASP A 526 -3.22 0.73 15.26
CA ASP A 526 -2.23 -0.22 15.73
C ASP A 526 -1.84 -1.23 14.63
N ALA A 527 -2.81 -1.87 13.99
CA ALA A 527 -2.55 -2.82 12.90
C ALA A 527 -1.88 -2.14 11.69
N LYS A 528 -2.26 -0.91 11.37
CA LYS A 528 -1.66 -0.15 10.27
C LYS A 528 -0.18 0.13 10.55
N ILE A 529 0.14 0.68 11.72
CA ILE A 529 1.50 1.11 12.03
C ILE A 529 2.43 -0.09 12.33
N SER A 530 1.90 -1.17 12.90
CA SER A 530 2.65 -2.43 13.01
C SER A 530 3.11 -2.97 11.66
N ARG A 531 2.31 -2.84 10.60
CA ARG A 531 2.73 -3.21 9.24
C ARG A 531 3.85 -2.31 8.71
N VAL A 532 3.84 -1.02 9.07
CA VAL A 532 4.92 -0.10 8.69
C VAL A 532 6.21 -0.43 9.46
N ALA A 533 6.11 -0.71 10.75
CA ALA A 533 7.23 -1.17 11.57
C ALA A 533 7.85 -2.46 11.01
N ALA A 534 7.02 -3.43 10.61
CA ALA A 534 7.48 -4.67 10.00
C ALA A 534 8.27 -4.45 8.69
N LYS A 535 7.96 -3.41 7.90
CA LYS A 535 8.77 -3.03 6.72
C LYS A 535 10.18 -2.58 7.08
N LYS A 536 10.41 -2.16 8.32
CA LYS A 536 11.73 -1.80 8.88
C LYS A 536 12.35 -2.94 9.70
N ASN A 537 11.80 -4.15 9.61
CA ASN A 537 12.23 -5.33 10.36
C ASN A 537 12.06 -5.18 11.89
N VAL A 538 11.08 -4.38 12.31
CA VAL A 538 10.76 -4.16 13.73
C VAL A 538 9.45 -4.86 14.06
N PHE A 539 9.48 -5.75 15.05
CA PHE A 539 8.35 -6.59 15.42
C PHE A 539 8.08 -6.49 16.92
N PHE A 540 6.80 -6.61 17.28
CA PHE A 540 6.31 -6.56 18.65
C PHE A 540 5.69 -7.92 18.96
N ILE A 541 6.52 -8.91 19.27
CA ILE A 541 6.09 -10.31 19.40
C ILE A 541 5.10 -10.46 20.53
N LYS A 542 5.37 -9.88 21.70
CA LYS A 542 4.48 -9.95 22.86
C LYS A 542 3.10 -9.38 22.61
N ASP A 543 3.02 -8.25 21.91
CA ASP A 543 1.74 -7.56 21.64
C ASP A 543 0.97 -8.20 20.48
N LYS A 544 1.68 -8.75 19.49
CA LYS A 544 1.06 -9.19 18.23
C LYS A 544 0.79 -10.69 18.12
N PHE A 545 1.41 -11.48 18.97
CA PHE A 545 1.12 -12.91 19.07
C PHE A 545 0.42 -13.22 20.40
N GLN A 546 -0.75 -12.60 20.58
CA GLN A 546 -1.58 -12.78 21.77
C GLN A 546 -2.00 -14.23 21.91
N ILE A 547 -2.01 -14.71 23.13
CA ILE A 547 -2.52 -16.02 23.46
C ILE A 547 -3.88 -15.84 24.15
N VAL A 548 -4.88 -16.47 23.58
CA VAL A 548 -6.28 -16.32 23.99
C VAL A 548 -6.70 -17.53 24.81
N LYS A 549 -7.12 -17.31 26.06
CA LYS A 549 -7.51 -18.37 26.98
C LYS A 549 -8.67 -19.26 26.48
N GLU A 550 -9.54 -18.69 25.65
CA GLU A 550 -10.66 -19.41 25.03
C GLU A 550 -10.21 -20.43 23.98
N VAL A 551 -8.97 -20.34 23.51
CA VAL A 551 -8.37 -21.16 22.44
C VAL A 551 -7.30 -22.12 22.98
N VAL A 552 -6.67 -21.81 24.12
CA VAL A 552 -5.46 -22.48 24.61
C VAL A 552 -5.59 -23.99 24.80
N ASN A 553 -6.78 -24.48 25.13
CA ASN A 553 -7.09 -25.89 25.34
C ASN A 553 -7.67 -26.60 24.09
N ASP A 554 -7.65 -25.93 22.94
CA ASP A 554 -8.09 -26.53 21.68
C ASP A 554 -7.04 -27.52 21.16
N GLU A 555 -7.47 -28.62 20.53
CA GLU A 555 -6.58 -29.62 19.94
C GLU A 555 -5.62 -29.01 18.92
N TYR A 556 -6.11 -27.99 18.17
CA TYR A 556 -5.36 -27.25 17.16
C TYR A 556 -5.02 -25.82 17.61
N ALA A 557 -4.83 -25.60 18.91
CA ALA A 557 -4.63 -24.27 19.50
C ALA A 557 -3.62 -23.38 18.74
N PRO A 558 -2.42 -23.82 18.35
CA PRO A 558 -1.50 -22.98 17.56
C PRO A 558 -2.08 -22.56 16.20
N LEU A 559 -2.78 -23.46 15.49
CA LEU A 559 -3.40 -23.18 14.21
C LEU A 559 -4.59 -22.24 14.35
N VAL A 560 -5.42 -22.44 15.36
CA VAL A 560 -6.57 -21.56 15.64
C VAL A 560 -6.10 -20.14 15.96
N HIS A 561 -5.05 -19.99 16.78
CA HIS A 561 -4.45 -18.66 17.03
C HIS A 561 -3.91 -18.03 15.75
N ALA A 562 -3.23 -18.80 14.89
CA ALA A 562 -2.71 -18.30 13.61
C ALA A 562 -3.84 -17.79 12.70
N ILE A 563 -4.97 -18.53 12.66
CA ILE A 563 -6.16 -18.14 11.90
C ILE A 563 -6.77 -16.86 12.51
N VAL A 564 -7.04 -16.83 13.81
CA VAL A 564 -7.59 -15.64 14.49
C VAL A 564 -6.75 -14.38 14.24
N LYS A 565 -5.43 -14.53 14.34
CA LYS A 565 -4.49 -13.42 14.05
C LYS A 565 -4.63 -12.90 12.63
N GLN A 566 -4.75 -13.80 11.66
CA GLN A 566 -4.86 -13.43 10.24
C GLN A 566 -6.23 -12.86 9.90
N GLU A 567 -7.32 -13.43 10.44
CA GLU A 567 -8.70 -13.12 10.08
C GLU A 567 -9.18 -11.81 10.73
N SER A 568 -9.07 -11.68 12.02
CA SER A 568 -9.64 -10.56 12.78
C SER A 568 -8.59 -9.67 13.48
N GLY A 569 -7.32 -10.11 13.55
CA GLY A 569 -6.33 -9.48 14.42
C GLY A 569 -6.82 -9.42 15.87
N PHE A 570 -7.48 -10.46 16.34
CA PHE A 570 -8.09 -10.59 17.67
C PHE A 570 -9.24 -9.61 17.94
N ALA A 571 -9.92 -9.11 16.89
CA ALA A 571 -11.13 -8.28 17.05
C ALA A 571 -12.41 -9.13 17.00
N PRO A 572 -13.12 -9.35 18.13
CA PRO A 572 -14.29 -10.23 18.16
C PRO A 572 -15.48 -9.67 17.38
N THR A 573 -15.57 -8.35 17.22
CA THR A 573 -16.65 -7.66 16.52
C THR A 573 -16.35 -7.41 15.03
N ALA A 574 -15.26 -7.96 14.48
CA ALA A 574 -14.87 -7.74 13.09
C ALA A 574 -15.95 -8.31 12.14
N VAL A 575 -16.26 -7.50 11.09
CA VAL A 575 -17.15 -7.92 10.00
C VAL A 575 -16.47 -7.54 8.69
N SER A 576 -16.28 -8.50 7.79
CA SER A 576 -15.68 -8.27 6.49
C SER A 576 -16.68 -7.66 5.49
N GLN A 577 -16.16 -7.09 4.39
CA GLN A 577 -17.01 -6.56 3.31
C GLN A 577 -17.93 -7.62 2.68
N VAL A 578 -17.51 -8.88 2.70
CA VAL A 578 -18.30 -10.01 2.16
C VAL A 578 -19.17 -10.68 3.23
N GLY A 579 -19.20 -10.16 4.46
CA GLY A 579 -20.09 -10.61 5.54
C GLY A 579 -19.57 -11.76 6.40
N ALA A 580 -18.26 -12.02 6.41
CA ALA A 580 -17.64 -12.90 7.40
C ALA A 580 -17.61 -12.20 8.77
N ILE A 581 -17.88 -12.94 9.87
CA ILE A 581 -18.18 -12.36 11.18
C ILE A 581 -17.29 -12.95 12.27
N GLY A 582 -16.78 -12.05 13.12
CA GLY A 582 -16.22 -12.37 14.44
C GLY A 582 -14.77 -12.81 14.40
N PHE A 583 -14.36 -13.44 15.48
CA PHE A 583 -12.98 -13.72 15.84
C PHE A 583 -12.25 -14.55 14.77
N MET A 584 -12.92 -15.60 14.25
CA MET A 584 -12.40 -16.46 13.17
C MET A 584 -13.03 -16.15 11.79
N GLN A 585 -13.72 -15.02 11.63
CA GLN A 585 -14.31 -14.55 10.36
C GLN A 585 -15.15 -15.63 9.65
N LEU A 586 -16.12 -16.19 10.37
CA LEU A 586 -16.98 -17.22 9.81
C LEU A 586 -18.07 -16.61 8.91
N MET A 587 -18.24 -17.17 7.73
CA MET A 587 -19.40 -16.88 6.91
C MET A 587 -20.67 -17.43 7.61
N PRO A 588 -21.78 -16.66 7.67
CA PRO A 588 -23.01 -17.10 8.36
C PRO A 588 -23.55 -18.46 7.88
N GLY A 589 -23.40 -18.74 6.57
CA GLY A 589 -23.80 -20.05 6.01
C GLY A 589 -22.94 -21.19 6.54
N THR A 590 -21.62 -21.01 6.58
CA THR A 590 -20.68 -22.00 7.15
C THR A 590 -20.95 -22.21 8.64
N ALA A 591 -21.08 -21.12 9.41
CA ALA A 591 -21.36 -21.19 10.84
C ALA A 591 -22.68 -21.94 11.15
N LYS A 592 -23.73 -21.76 10.35
CA LYS A 592 -25.00 -22.48 10.48
C LYS A 592 -24.85 -23.98 10.23
N LEU A 593 -24.08 -24.37 9.21
CA LEU A 593 -23.81 -25.77 8.91
C LEU A 593 -23.02 -26.43 10.03
N VAL A 594 -21.97 -25.80 10.50
CA VAL A 594 -21.14 -26.30 11.61
C VAL A 594 -21.95 -26.39 12.91
N ALA A 595 -22.76 -25.37 13.24
CA ALA A 595 -23.61 -25.40 14.43
C ALA A 595 -24.57 -26.60 14.41
N LYS A 596 -25.18 -26.91 13.24
CA LYS A 596 -26.00 -28.09 13.04
C LYS A 596 -25.22 -29.40 13.26
N ASP A 597 -24.00 -29.47 12.72
CA ASP A 597 -23.14 -30.64 12.81
C ASP A 597 -22.76 -30.97 14.26
N ILE A 598 -22.40 -29.94 15.05
CA ILE A 598 -22.08 -30.14 16.49
C ILE A 598 -23.29 -30.09 17.43
N GLY A 599 -24.52 -30.05 16.90
CA GLY A 599 -25.74 -30.14 17.68
C GLY A 599 -26.05 -28.93 18.58
N ILE A 600 -25.60 -27.72 18.20
CA ILE A 600 -25.88 -26.47 18.95
C ILE A 600 -26.79 -25.53 18.17
N PRO A 601 -27.60 -24.69 18.85
CA PRO A 601 -28.38 -23.64 18.17
C PRO A 601 -27.47 -22.65 17.43
N TYR A 602 -27.83 -22.35 16.16
CA TYR A 602 -27.19 -21.28 15.41
C TYR A 602 -27.73 -19.93 15.84
N ASP A 603 -26.83 -19.03 16.24
CA ASP A 603 -27.14 -17.64 16.57
C ASP A 603 -26.12 -16.69 15.88
N LYS A 604 -26.62 -15.91 14.89
CA LYS A 604 -25.78 -14.98 14.14
C LYS A 604 -25.19 -13.87 15.01
N ALA A 605 -25.93 -13.38 16.00
CA ALA A 605 -25.45 -12.30 16.88
C ALA A 605 -24.27 -12.76 17.74
N LYS A 606 -24.30 -14.02 18.19
CA LYS A 606 -23.20 -14.61 18.97
C LYS A 606 -21.90 -14.74 18.20
N LEU A 607 -21.93 -14.72 16.86
CA LEU A 607 -20.68 -14.74 16.08
C LEU A 607 -19.77 -13.54 16.36
N SER A 608 -20.32 -12.38 16.75
CA SER A 608 -19.56 -11.17 17.06
C SER A 608 -19.55 -10.82 18.56
N SER A 609 -20.49 -11.35 19.36
CA SER A 609 -20.62 -11.00 20.78
C SER A 609 -20.08 -12.06 21.74
N ASP A 610 -19.85 -13.29 21.27
CA ASP A 610 -19.40 -14.42 22.09
C ASP A 610 -18.18 -15.10 21.44
N ILE A 611 -16.99 -14.79 21.98
CA ILE A 611 -15.72 -15.34 21.49
C ILE A 611 -15.71 -16.88 21.57
N LYS A 612 -16.20 -17.46 22.68
CA LYS A 612 -16.21 -18.91 22.87
C LYS A 612 -17.09 -19.61 21.83
N TYR A 613 -18.25 -19.00 21.53
CA TYR A 613 -19.14 -19.51 20.50
C TYR A 613 -18.50 -19.47 19.11
N ASN A 614 -17.89 -18.34 18.74
CA ASN A 614 -17.22 -18.17 17.46
C ASN A 614 -16.03 -19.13 17.30
N VAL A 615 -15.17 -19.23 18.34
CA VAL A 615 -14.02 -20.14 18.36
C VAL A 615 -14.48 -21.59 18.27
N ARG A 616 -15.50 -22.02 19.04
CA ARG A 616 -16.03 -23.37 18.99
C ARG A 616 -16.45 -23.78 17.59
N LEU A 617 -17.15 -22.90 16.86
CA LEU A 617 -17.55 -23.16 15.48
C LEU A 617 -16.36 -23.16 14.53
N GLY A 618 -15.46 -22.18 14.65
CA GLY A 618 -14.30 -22.05 13.77
C GLY A 618 -13.29 -23.19 13.94
N SER A 619 -13.03 -23.60 15.18
CA SER A 619 -12.15 -24.75 15.48
C SER A 619 -12.74 -26.06 14.94
N HIS A 620 -14.05 -26.27 15.09
CA HIS A 620 -14.68 -27.44 14.50
C HIS A 620 -14.61 -27.43 12.97
N TYR A 621 -14.81 -26.27 12.34
CA TYR A 621 -14.71 -26.14 10.89
C TYR A 621 -13.31 -26.44 10.36
N ILE A 622 -12.26 -25.89 11.00
CA ILE A 622 -10.89 -26.20 10.56
C ILE A 622 -10.54 -27.67 10.77
N LYS A 623 -11.03 -28.29 11.85
CA LYS A 623 -10.89 -29.74 12.08
C LYS A 623 -11.55 -30.54 10.96
N GLN A 624 -12.79 -30.25 10.59
CA GLN A 624 -13.45 -30.88 9.44
C GLN A 624 -12.65 -30.79 8.15
N LEU A 625 -11.99 -29.64 7.92
CA LEU A 625 -11.14 -29.46 6.74
C LEU A 625 -9.86 -30.28 6.84
N ILE A 626 -9.24 -30.40 8.02
CA ILE A 626 -8.06 -31.24 8.25
C ILE A 626 -8.43 -32.70 7.99
N ASP A 627 -9.53 -33.18 8.56
CA ASP A 627 -10.02 -34.55 8.36
C ASP A 627 -10.35 -34.83 6.87
N ARG A 628 -10.98 -33.87 6.19
CA ARG A 628 -11.29 -33.97 4.75
C ARG A 628 -10.06 -34.13 3.86
N PHE A 629 -8.92 -33.56 4.27
CA PHE A 629 -7.67 -33.61 3.54
C PHE A 629 -6.61 -34.52 4.20
N ASP A 630 -7.07 -35.58 4.88
CA ASP A 630 -6.24 -36.64 5.47
C ASP A 630 -5.11 -36.10 6.37
N GLY A 631 -5.42 -35.13 7.23
CA GLY A 631 -4.49 -34.53 8.18
C GLY A 631 -3.64 -33.38 7.64
N SER A 632 -3.83 -32.94 6.40
CA SER A 632 -3.03 -31.86 5.81
C SER A 632 -3.45 -30.47 6.30
N GLU A 633 -2.75 -29.90 7.29
CA GLU A 633 -2.97 -28.54 7.77
C GLU A 633 -2.92 -27.51 6.61
N MET A 634 -1.95 -27.64 5.69
CA MET A 634 -1.77 -26.72 4.56
C MET A 634 -2.98 -26.69 3.61
N LEU A 635 -3.54 -27.87 3.26
CA LEU A 635 -4.73 -27.95 2.40
C LEU A 635 -5.99 -27.49 3.14
N ALA A 636 -6.09 -27.75 4.44
CA ALA A 636 -7.16 -27.23 5.28
C ALA A 636 -7.11 -25.69 5.36
N ILE A 637 -5.94 -25.08 5.53
CA ILE A 637 -5.74 -23.64 5.50
C ILE A 637 -6.17 -23.04 4.14
N ALA A 638 -5.75 -23.64 3.04
CA ALA A 638 -6.16 -23.19 1.70
C ALA A 638 -7.68 -23.26 1.52
N SER A 639 -8.31 -24.32 2.07
CA SER A 639 -9.75 -24.55 2.01
C SER A 639 -10.55 -23.61 2.91
N TYR A 640 -10.00 -23.20 4.03
CA TYR A 640 -10.62 -22.24 4.93
C TYR A 640 -10.89 -20.91 4.23
N ASN A 641 -9.92 -20.44 3.42
CA ASN A 641 -10.02 -19.20 2.66
C ASN A 641 -10.79 -19.35 1.34
N ALA A 642 -10.44 -20.33 0.51
CA ALA A 642 -10.99 -20.46 -0.85
C ALA A 642 -12.16 -21.45 -0.98
N GLY A 643 -12.43 -22.18 0.08
CA GLY A 643 -13.37 -23.29 0.08
C GLY A 643 -12.77 -24.62 -0.42
N PRO A 644 -13.26 -25.76 0.11
CA PRO A 644 -12.68 -27.08 -0.17
C PRO A 644 -12.78 -27.50 -1.64
N ASN A 645 -13.76 -27.03 -2.37
CA ASN A 645 -13.89 -27.34 -3.81
C ASN A 645 -12.82 -26.67 -4.66
N ALA A 646 -12.39 -25.46 -4.30
CA ALA A 646 -11.27 -24.78 -4.99
C ALA A 646 -9.95 -25.51 -4.73
N THR A 647 -9.69 -25.89 -3.50
CA THR A 647 -8.51 -26.66 -3.10
C THR A 647 -8.46 -28.01 -3.84
N GLN A 648 -9.59 -28.73 -3.91
CA GLN A 648 -9.65 -29.99 -4.65
C GLN A 648 -9.38 -29.82 -6.15
N ARG A 649 -9.87 -28.71 -6.76
CA ARG A 649 -9.53 -28.42 -8.16
C ARG A 649 -8.02 -28.24 -8.35
N TRP A 650 -7.32 -27.50 -7.47
CA TRP A 650 -5.88 -27.31 -7.56
C TRP A 650 -5.09 -28.61 -7.39
N ILE A 651 -5.53 -29.50 -6.49
CA ILE A 651 -4.94 -30.85 -6.38
C ILE A 651 -5.07 -31.60 -7.70
N ASN A 652 -6.23 -31.56 -8.35
CA ASN A 652 -6.48 -32.26 -9.61
C ASN A 652 -5.75 -31.60 -10.79
N GLU A 653 -5.63 -30.27 -10.82
CA GLU A 653 -4.98 -29.51 -11.90
C GLU A 653 -3.44 -29.64 -11.88
N PHE A 654 -2.85 -29.65 -10.71
CA PHE A 654 -1.40 -29.63 -10.56
C PHE A 654 -0.88 -31.02 -10.15
N TYR A 655 -0.98 -31.35 -8.91
CA TYR A 655 -0.65 -32.61 -8.27
C TYR A 655 -1.12 -32.61 -6.81
N ASP A 656 -1.13 -33.78 -6.18
CA ASP A 656 -1.46 -33.92 -4.76
C ASP A 656 -0.22 -33.69 -3.88
N PRO A 657 -0.14 -32.56 -3.16
CA PRO A 657 1.04 -32.23 -2.36
C PRO A 657 1.24 -33.16 -1.15
N ARG A 658 0.22 -33.94 -0.74
CA ARG A 658 0.34 -34.95 0.33
C ARG A 658 1.21 -36.13 -0.06
N LYS A 659 1.35 -36.38 -1.36
CA LYS A 659 2.18 -37.48 -1.90
C LYS A 659 3.64 -37.08 -2.08
N GLU A 660 3.94 -35.80 -1.94
CA GLU A 660 5.30 -35.27 -2.09
C GLU A 660 6.06 -35.34 -0.75
N LYS A 661 7.23 -35.98 -0.79
CA LYS A 661 8.17 -36.00 0.34
C LYS A 661 9.12 -34.81 0.32
N ASP A 662 9.27 -34.18 -0.85
CA ASP A 662 10.13 -33.03 -1.07
C ASP A 662 9.38 -31.74 -0.69
N LEU A 663 9.87 -31.06 0.35
CA LEU A 663 9.31 -29.79 0.83
C LEU A 663 9.29 -28.74 -0.30
N ASP A 664 10.29 -28.75 -1.21
CA ASP A 664 10.36 -27.77 -2.30
C ASP A 664 9.18 -27.91 -3.25
N LYS A 665 8.71 -29.14 -3.50
CA LYS A 665 7.49 -29.37 -4.28
C LYS A 665 6.23 -28.92 -3.54
N VAL A 666 6.18 -29.05 -2.21
CA VAL A 666 5.08 -28.51 -1.43
C VAL A 666 5.04 -26.97 -1.54
N VAL A 667 6.21 -26.32 -1.49
CA VAL A 667 6.33 -24.87 -1.70
C VAL A 667 5.90 -24.48 -3.12
N ASP A 668 6.33 -25.24 -4.14
CA ASP A 668 5.89 -25.04 -5.53
C ASP A 668 4.36 -25.16 -5.66
N TRP A 669 3.75 -26.13 -4.98
CA TRP A 669 2.28 -26.27 -4.99
C TRP A 669 1.57 -25.06 -4.40
N ILE A 670 2.07 -24.51 -3.29
CA ILE A 670 1.55 -23.27 -2.71
C ILE A 670 1.63 -22.13 -3.73
N GLU A 671 2.77 -22.00 -4.43
CA GLU A 671 2.96 -20.94 -5.43
C GLU A 671 2.13 -21.15 -6.71
N LEU A 672 1.73 -22.39 -7.01
CA LEU A 672 0.81 -22.73 -8.10
C LEU A 672 -0.64 -22.35 -7.80
N ILE A 673 -1.04 -22.16 -6.53
CA ILE A 673 -2.41 -21.70 -6.18
C ILE A 673 -2.77 -20.48 -7.04
N THR A 674 -3.85 -20.61 -7.81
CA THR A 674 -4.24 -19.59 -8.80
C THR A 674 -4.76 -18.30 -8.18
N TYR A 675 -5.41 -18.40 -7.00
CA TYR A 675 -5.88 -17.23 -6.26
C TYR A 675 -4.76 -16.62 -5.44
N SER A 676 -4.32 -15.43 -5.82
CA SER A 676 -3.22 -14.72 -5.14
C SER A 676 -3.52 -14.46 -3.66
N GLU A 677 -4.78 -14.18 -3.32
CA GLU A 677 -5.22 -14.02 -1.94
C GLU A 677 -5.00 -15.30 -1.13
N THR A 678 -5.47 -16.43 -1.63
CA THR A 678 -5.35 -17.72 -0.94
C THR A 678 -3.88 -18.18 -0.84
N ARG A 679 -3.08 -17.96 -1.89
CA ARG A 679 -1.64 -18.24 -1.84
C ARG A 679 -0.96 -17.48 -0.71
N ASN A 680 -1.20 -16.17 -0.61
CA ASN A 680 -0.68 -15.33 0.47
C ASN A 680 -1.25 -15.75 1.84
N TYR A 681 -2.52 -16.11 1.91
CA TYR A 681 -3.17 -16.57 3.12
C TYR A 681 -2.50 -17.83 3.69
N VAL A 682 -2.26 -18.82 2.85
CA VAL A 682 -1.57 -20.06 3.23
C VAL A 682 -0.20 -19.74 3.82
N GLN A 683 0.61 -18.94 3.14
CA GLN A 683 1.94 -18.53 3.62
C GLN A 683 1.85 -17.81 4.98
N ARG A 684 0.89 -16.88 5.15
CA ARG A 684 0.69 -16.12 6.39
C ARG A 684 0.23 -17.00 7.56
N ILE A 685 -0.68 -17.94 7.32
CA ILE A 685 -1.09 -18.85 8.39
C ILE A 685 0.06 -19.79 8.78
N MET A 686 0.78 -20.35 7.80
CA MET A 686 1.90 -21.26 8.08
C MET A 686 3.02 -20.56 8.87
N GLU A 687 3.39 -19.33 8.50
CA GLU A 687 4.40 -18.58 9.27
C GLU A 687 3.94 -18.28 10.70
N ASN A 688 2.68 -17.88 10.88
CA ASN A 688 2.11 -17.64 12.21
C ASN A 688 2.00 -18.95 13.03
N LEU A 689 1.63 -20.04 12.40
CA LEU A 689 1.51 -21.34 13.03
C LEU A 689 2.83 -21.80 13.67
N ILE A 690 3.95 -21.64 12.95
CA ILE A 690 5.28 -21.98 13.47
C ILE A 690 5.63 -21.10 14.68
N VAL A 691 5.32 -19.80 14.62
CA VAL A 691 5.53 -18.89 15.77
C VAL A 691 4.69 -19.31 16.97
N TYR A 692 3.41 -19.65 16.77
CA TYR A 692 2.55 -20.11 17.88
C TYR A 692 2.99 -21.47 18.42
N LYS A 693 3.39 -22.43 17.58
CA LYS A 693 3.98 -23.71 18.03
C LYS A 693 5.20 -23.45 18.94
N TYR A 694 6.09 -22.52 18.55
CA TYR A 694 7.24 -22.13 19.35
C TYR A 694 6.86 -21.46 20.66
N LEU A 695 5.95 -20.48 20.67
CA LEU A 695 5.55 -19.78 21.88
C LEU A 695 4.83 -20.72 22.88
N MET A 696 4.00 -21.62 22.39
CA MET A 696 3.21 -22.53 23.23
C MET A 696 3.99 -23.76 23.71
N SER A 697 5.09 -24.15 23.07
CA SER A 697 5.93 -25.26 23.48
C SER A 697 6.87 -24.92 24.64
N ARG A 698 7.15 -23.65 24.91
CA ARG A 698 8.04 -23.23 25.99
C ARG A 698 7.26 -23.07 27.28
N ALA A 699 7.69 -23.75 28.33
CA ALA A 699 7.08 -23.75 29.68
C ALA A 699 7.01 -22.38 30.39
N ASN A 700 7.46 -21.27 29.74
CA ASN A 700 7.34 -19.89 30.22
C ASN A 700 6.03 -19.22 29.78
N TYR A 701 5.05 -20.01 29.39
CA TYR A 701 3.75 -19.53 28.95
C TYR A 701 3.00 -18.72 30.04
N ASP A 702 3.14 -19.10 31.30
CA ASP A 702 2.52 -18.41 32.45
C ASP A 702 3.21 -17.07 32.81
N ALA A 703 4.39 -16.79 32.23
CA ALA A 703 5.14 -15.56 32.47
C ALA A 703 4.87 -14.47 31.45
N VAL A 704 4.07 -14.73 30.41
CA VAL A 704 3.73 -13.77 29.32
C VAL A 704 2.34 -13.16 29.52
N GLN A 705 1.55 -13.66 30.47
CA GLN A 705 0.33 -13.04 30.95
C GLN A 705 0.62 -12.16 32.18
#